data_9371cbef43c8b19abcfcc43ae2be674f
#
_entry.id   9371cbef43c8b19abcfcc43ae2be674f
#
_cell.length_a   1.000
_cell.length_b   1.000
_cell.length_c   1.000
_cell.angle_alpha   90.00
_cell.angle_beta   90.00
_cell.angle_gamma   90.00
#
_symmetry.space_group_name_H-M   'P 1'
#
loop_
_entity.id
_entity.type
_entity.pdbx_description
1 polymer ?
#
loop_
_entity_poly.entity_id
_entity_poly.type
_entity_poly.pdbx_seq_one_letter_code
_entity_poly.pdbx_strand_id
1 'polypeptide(L)'
;MQGQKQVLSLLILLLPLLGMAQTTVKGVVKDSKGETIPGANVYLKDTFDGTNSKADGTFTFETSESGDQVLVASFIGYKPFEQAIKLEGSEVVIDVILVEEINKVDGVTINAGAFEASDVKKITVLKPLDIVTTASAAGDIMGAINTLPGTATVGESGRLFVRGGEGYETKVFIDGLEVRNAFNATAPNLPTRGRFSPFLFKGTVFSTGGYSAEYGQALSSALVLHSNDLPDKTQGDISLMSVGGDAAFTKKWERNSISAKVQYTDLRPYQDLVRQFFDWEKAPTGQVGEVVFRHKVKENGLLKVYANTDLSDFTIRQPNLDSGAKDTIGVNNRYFYLNTSYKDILNDQWAIRGGVSATSNRDKFRINSNQINSEENAFHGKLAFNWDGSEKVTLNFGSEWYYKQFTRELNINDGTIDNFDFHENLVTSFAEADYFASNALVFRAGVRAEYSSLLNRTWVNPRLAMSYKVDDKGQFSLAYGQFLQGAQNDYLIVNSALQPERATHYILNYQYTNDNRVFRVESYLKTYDDLVKFSEPNDFNPLNYSNAGFGEAKGIDVFWRDGKTIKNTDYWISYSFVDSERDYQDFGAAAVPSFVSQHNFSWVIKHFVTGLRTQFGATLNYASARPFHNPNRPGFQNDKTPVYQDLSLNAAVLIKQNIILYLSTSNVFGRDNIFGYQYASTPNGDGFYESMPIRQGARRFIFAGLFITLTKDGQENQLDNL
;
A
#
# COMPACT_ATOMS: atom_id res chain seq x y z
N MET A 1 -49.41 37.36 36.78
CA MET A 1 -48.96 37.20 35.40
C MET A 1 -48.31 38.44 34.75
N GLN A 2 -48.03 39.50 35.50
CA GLN A 2 -47.34 40.71 34.94
C GLN A 2 -45.81 40.71 35.22
N GLY A 3 -45.34 39.97 36.23
CA GLY A 3 -43.89 39.91 36.56
C GLY A 3 -43.02 39.04 35.64
N GLN A 4 -43.57 38.03 34.97
CA GLN A 4 -42.81 37.14 34.10
C GLN A 4 -42.50 37.74 32.69
N LYS A 5 -43.30 38.70 32.24
CA LYS A 5 -43.05 39.37 30.95
C LYS A 5 -41.93 40.43 31.02
N GLN A 6 -41.68 41.01 32.19
CA GLN A 6 -40.60 42.00 32.36
C GLN A 6 -39.21 41.34 32.51
N VAL A 7 -39.11 40.12 33.04
CA VAL A 7 -37.83 39.38 33.12
C VAL A 7 -37.42 38.85 31.78
N LEU A 8 -38.38 38.45 30.92
CA LEU A 8 -38.07 37.96 29.56
C LEU A 8 -37.65 39.10 28.63
N SER A 9 -38.16 40.30 28.79
CA SER A 9 -37.74 41.50 28.04
C SER A 9 -36.38 42.00 28.45
N LEU A 10 -35.96 41.82 29.72
CA LEU A 10 -34.62 42.18 30.19
C LEU A 10 -33.55 41.18 29.78
N LEU A 11 -33.91 39.91 29.59
CA LEU A 11 -32.98 38.87 29.06
C LEU A 11 -32.71 39.04 27.54
N ILE A 12 -33.63 39.62 26.80
CA ILE A 12 -33.45 39.88 25.35
C ILE A 12 -32.63 41.16 25.12
N LEU A 13 -32.53 42.05 26.08
CA LEU A 13 -31.72 43.28 25.99
C LEU A 13 -30.25 43.09 26.45
N LEU A 14 -29.89 41.90 26.95
CA LEU A 14 -28.55 41.52 27.41
C LEU A 14 -27.85 40.51 26.48
N LEU A 15 -28.33 40.33 25.25
CA LEU A 15 -27.50 39.79 24.17
C LEU A 15 -26.61 40.93 23.66
N PRO A 16 -25.35 41.03 24.07
CA PRO A 16 -24.42 41.89 23.38
C PRO A 16 -24.32 41.29 21.98
N LEU A 17 -24.63 42.08 20.97
CA LEU A 17 -24.15 41.92 19.63
C LEU A 17 -22.61 41.90 19.72
N LEU A 18 -22.03 40.73 19.98
CA LEU A 18 -20.68 40.42 19.65
C LEU A 18 -20.64 40.33 18.10
N GLY A 19 -20.66 41.52 17.48
CA GLY A 19 -20.16 41.67 16.15
C GLY A 19 -18.68 41.31 16.23
N MET A 20 -18.33 40.04 16.00
CA MET A 20 -16.96 39.65 15.75
C MET A 20 -16.56 40.38 14.48
N ALA A 21 -15.67 41.36 14.61
CA ALA A 21 -15.08 42.03 13.49
C ALA A 21 -14.32 40.97 12.70
N GLN A 22 -14.86 40.54 11.57
CA GLN A 22 -14.16 39.61 10.67
C GLN A 22 -13.13 40.41 9.86
N THR A 23 -11.91 39.89 9.82
CA THR A 23 -10.84 40.41 8.98
C THR A 23 -10.77 39.61 7.69
N THR A 24 -10.81 40.25 6.55
CA THR A 24 -10.62 39.61 5.25
C THR A 24 -9.12 39.56 4.93
N VAL A 25 -8.59 38.38 4.71
CA VAL A 25 -7.21 38.14 4.25
C VAL A 25 -7.25 37.84 2.76
N LYS A 26 -6.52 38.58 1.95
CA LYS A 26 -6.48 38.40 0.48
C LYS A 26 -5.10 38.67 -0.09
N GLY A 27 -4.84 38.15 -1.30
CA GLY A 27 -3.60 38.37 -2.02
C GLY A 27 -3.46 37.51 -3.27
N VAL A 28 -2.24 37.36 -3.76
CA VAL A 28 -1.91 36.53 -4.92
C VAL A 28 -0.76 35.63 -4.58
N VAL A 29 -0.86 34.35 -4.94
CA VAL A 29 0.22 33.38 -4.85
C VAL A 29 0.94 33.32 -6.20
N LYS A 30 2.25 33.56 -6.18
CA LYS A 30 3.13 33.52 -7.36
C LYS A 30 4.36 32.67 -7.08
N ASP A 31 5.01 32.20 -8.12
CA ASP A 31 6.35 31.62 -8.04
C ASP A 31 7.46 32.70 -8.08
N SER A 32 8.71 32.25 -7.95
CA SER A 32 9.89 33.14 -8.02
C SER A 32 10.11 33.80 -9.41
N LYS A 33 9.39 33.35 -10.46
CA LYS A 33 9.44 33.90 -11.80
C LYS A 33 8.30 34.88 -12.04
N GLY A 34 7.36 35.02 -11.08
CA GLY A 34 6.20 35.89 -11.15
C GLY A 34 4.97 35.22 -11.78
N GLU A 35 5.02 33.92 -12.10
CA GLU A 35 3.86 33.19 -12.61
C GLU A 35 2.90 32.89 -11.46
N THR A 36 1.61 32.97 -11.70
CA THR A 36 0.58 32.73 -10.69
C THR A 36 0.42 31.23 -10.42
N ILE A 37 0.27 30.84 -9.15
CA ILE A 37 0.11 29.44 -8.74
C ILE A 37 -1.35 29.19 -8.34
N PRO A 38 -2.15 28.51 -9.17
CA PRO A 38 -3.50 28.08 -8.82
C PRO A 38 -3.50 26.86 -7.89
N GLY A 39 -4.45 26.82 -6.95
CA GLY A 39 -4.64 25.69 -6.06
C GLY A 39 -3.67 25.62 -4.87
N ALA A 40 -2.85 26.63 -4.64
CA ALA A 40 -2.03 26.72 -3.44
C ALA A 40 -2.92 26.87 -2.20
N ASN A 41 -2.65 26.09 -1.16
CA ASN A 41 -3.35 26.17 0.11
C ASN A 41 -2.81 27.36 0.92
N VAL A 42 -3.67 28.30 1.30
CA VAL A 42 -3.32 29.51 2.06
C VAL A 42 -4.19 29.57 3.31
N TYR A 43 -3.57 29.59 4.49
CA TYR A 43 -4.29 29.53 5.76
C TYR A 43 -3.52 30.21 6.89
N LEU A 44 -4.22 30.53 7.99
CA LEU A 44 -3.61 30.96 9.22
C LEU A 44 -3.15 29.77 10.03
N LYS A 45 -1.89 29.77 10.43
CA LYS A 45 -1.27 28.70 11.21
C LYS A 45 -2.05 28.45 12.50
N ASP A 46 -2.27 27.18 12.82
CA ASP A 46 -2.99 26.73 14.01
C ASP A 46 -4.48 27.11 14.07
N THR A 47 -5.08 27.49 12.93
CA THR A 47 -6.51 27.80 12.80
C THR A 47 -7.16 26.97 11.69
N PHE A 48 -8.48 27.08 11.53
CA PHE A 48 -9.23 26.50 10.42
C PHE A 48 -9.50 27.52 9.28
N ASP A 49 -8.97 28.73 9.41
CA ASP A 49 -9.26 29.81 8.49
C ASP A 49 -8.26 29.82 7.35
N GLY A 50 -8.74 29.54 6.17
CA GLY A 50 -7.91 29.44 4.97
C GLY A 50 -8.72 29.17 3.71
N THR A 51 -8.02 29.13 2.58
CA THR A 51 -8.61 28.90 1.25
C THR A 51 -7.54 28.39 0.29
N ASN A 52 -7.95 27.94 -0.90
CA ASN A 52 -7.03 27.68 -1.99
C ASN A 52 -6.99 28.85 -2.96
N SER A 53 -5.82 29.14 -3.53
CA SER A 53 -5.70 30.14 -4.60
C SER A 53 -6.52 29.73 -5.83
N LYS A 54 -7.15 30.72 -6.48
CA LYS A 54 -7.98 30.53 -7.68
C LYS A 54 -7.10 30.32 -8.93
N ALA A 55 -7.75 30.12 -10.08
CA ALA A 55 -7.06 29.92 -11.36
C ALA A 55 -6.11 31.07 -11.78
N ASP A 56 -6.37 32.28 -11.30
CA ASP A 56 -5.55 33.48 -11.49
C ASP A 56 -4.53 33.69 -10.35
N GLY A 57 -4.36 32.71 -9.45
CA GLY A 57 -3.49 32.79 -8.30
C GLY A 57 -4.03 33.62 -7.14
N THR A 58 -5.17 34.27 -7.26
CA THR A 58 -5.75 35.09 -6.19
C THR A 58 -6.34 34.23 -5.09
N PHE A 59 -6.25 34.68 -3.83
CA PHE A 59 -6.93 34.06 -2.70
C PHE A 59 -7.66 35.09 -1.84
N THR A 60 -8.71 34.68 -1.17
CA THR A 60 -9.42 35.50 -0.18
C THR A 60 -10.18 34.59 0.77
N PHE A 61 -10.05 34.86 2.08
CA PHE A 61 -10.84 34.21 3.13
C PHE A 61 -11.09 35.18 4.27
N GLU A 62 -12.08 34.87 5.10
CA GLU A 62 -12.45 35.65 6.28
C GLU A 62 -12.02 34.91 7.55
N THR A 63 -11.54 35.66 8.54
CA THR A 63 -11.13 35.13 9.82
C THR A 63 -11.73 35.95 10.97
N SER A 64 -12.04 35.31 12.07
CA SER A 64 -12.40 35.95 13.35
C SER A 64 -11.20 36.08 14.29
N GLU A 65 -10.03 35.61 13.87
CA GLU A 65 -8.79 35.78 14.63
C GLU A 65 -8.34 37.24 14.62
N SER A 66 -7.54 37.64 15.61
CA SER A 66 -7.04 39.01 15.77
C SER A 66 -5.62 39.00 16.35
N GLY A 67 -4.89 40.11 16.17
CA GLY A 67 -3.52 40.26 16.67
C GLY A 67 -2.49 39.62 15.76
N ASP A 68 -1.36 39.19 16.33
CA ASP A 68 -0.25 38.60 15.58
C ASP A 68 -0.58 37.15 15.22
N GLN A 69 -0.59 36.85 13.92
CA GLN A 69 -0.83 35.53 13.34
C GLN A 69 0.27 35.17 12.34
N VAL A 70 0.35 33.91 11.94
CA VAL A 70 1.26 33.46 10.88
C VAL A 70 0.44 32.99 9.69
N LEU A 71 0.61 33.64 8.53
CA LEU A 71 0.07 33.16 7.27
C LEU A 71 1.00 32.09 6.73
N VAL A 72 0.44 30.95 6.40
CA VAL A 72 1.14 29.83 5.73
C VAL A 72 0.55 29.68 4.34
N ALA A 73 1.44 29.51 3.36
CA ALA A 73 1.02 29.10 2.03
C ALA A 73 1.86 27.91 1.58
N SER A 74 1.21 26.88 1.02
CA SER A 74 1.86 25.66 0.58
C SER A 74 1.29 25.19 -0.75
N PHE A 75 2.17 24.65 -1.60
CA PHE A 75 1.80 24.01 -2.85
C PHE A 75 2.79 22.89 -3.16
N ILE A 76 2.31 21.82 -3.81
CA ILE A 76 3.15 20.67 -4.14
C ILE A 76 4.28 21.10 -5.05
N GLY A 77 5.51 20.77 -4.68
CA GLY A 77 6.71 21.20 -5.43
C GLY A 77 7.29 22.55 -5.02
N TYR A 78 6.74 23.19 -3.99
CA TYR A 78 7.24 24.47 -3.48
C TYR A 78 7.53 24.37 -1.97
N LYS A 79 8.50 25.17 -1.51
CA LYS A 79 8.77 25.32 -0.07
C LYS A 79 7.58 26.03 0.57
N PRO A 80 7.10 25.55 1.73
CA PRO A 80 6.07 26.28 2.47
C PRO A 80 6.55 27.71 2.79
N PHE A 81 5.69 28.67 2.52
CA PHE A 81 5.89 30.05 2.87
C PHE A 81 5.24 30.30 4.23
N GLU A 82 5.97 30.91 5.16
CA GLU A 82 5.45 31.37 6.44
C GLU A 82 5.79 32.85 6.65
N GLN A 83 4.78 33.64 6.96
CA GLN A 83 4.97 35.07 7.26
C GLN A 83 4.11 35.49 8.43
N ALA A 84 4.73 36.16 9.43
CA ALA A 84 3.98 36.83 10.49
C ALA A 84 3.19 38.00 9.90
N ILE A 85 1.90 38.04 10.21
CA ILE A 85 0.96 39.09 9.81
C ILE A 85 0.21 39.61 11.03
N LYS A 86 -0.23 40.85 10.97
CA LYS A 86 -1.02 41.47 12.06
C LYS A 86 -2.44 41.66 11.59
N LEU A 87 -3.37 40.99 12.22
CA LEU A 87 -4.80 41.12 11.94
C LEU A 87 -5.38 42.31 12.73
N GLU A 88 -5.17 43.52 12.17
CA GLU A 88 -5.71 44.78 12.70
C GLU A 88 -6.52 45.44 11.60
N GLY A 89 -7.83 45.56 11.79
CA GLY A 89 -8.72 46.19 10.79
C GLY A 89 -9.59 45.19 10.04
N SER A 90 -10.27 45.64 8.99
CA SER A 90 -11.22 44.85 8.22
C SER A 90 -10.59 44.07 7.05
N GLU A 91 -9.35 44.39 6.69
CA GLU A 91 -8.70 43.79 5.52
C GLU A 91 -7.17 43.73 5.67
N VAL A 92 -6.57 42.60 5.30
CA VAL A 92 -5.12 42.40 5.17
C VAL A 92 -4.82 41.90 3.75
N VAL A 93 -3.93 42.61 3.03
CA VAL A 93 -3.50 42.24 1.68
C VAL A 93 -2.05 41.77 1.74
N ILE A 94 -1.78 40.58 1.21
CA ILE A 94 -0.45 39.97 1.25
C ILE A 94 -0.18 39.13 0.00
N ASP A 95 0.86 39.44 -0.73
CA ASP A 95 1.32 38.64 -1.86
C ASP A 95 2.30 37.57 -1.37
N VAL A 96 2.07 36.34 -1.80
CA VAL A 96 2.84 35.16 -1.45
C VAL A 96 3.74 34.77 -2.61
N ILE A 97 5.05 34.65 -2.34
CA ILE A 97 5.99 34.12 -3.31
C ILE A 97 6.47 32.76 -2.84
N LEU A 98 6.02 31.70 -3.52
CA LEU A 98 6.48 30.35 -3.27
C LEU A 98 7.78 30.09 -4.07
N VAL A 99 8.77 29.58 -3.39
CA VAL A 99 10.05 29.16 -3.99
C VAL A 99 9.92 27.68 -4.35
N GLU A 100 10.15 27.34 -5.63
CA GLU A 100 10.16 25.94 -6.06
C GLU A 100 11.11 25.13 -5.15
N GLU A 101 10.57 24.11 -4.52
CA GLU A 101 11.36 23.09 -3.87
C GLU A 101 11.76 22.08 -4.93
N ILE A 102 12.97 22.28 -5.51
CA ILE A 102 13.51 21.38 -6.52
C ILE A 102 13.92 20.07 -5.81
N ASN A 103 12.92 19.29 -5.39
CA ASN A 103 13.08 17.87 -5.11
C ASN A 103 13.02 17.09 -6.43
N LYS A 104 13.88 17.46 -7.36
CA LYS A 104 14.01 16.79 -8.68
C LYS A 104 14.26 15.28 -8.58
N VAL A 105 14.61 14.77 -7.41
CA VAL A 105 14.94 13.36 -7.22
C VAL A 105 13.73 12.45 -7.02
N ASP A 106 12.61 13.01 -6.56
CA ASP A 106 11.32 12.29 -6.59
C ASP A 106 10.52 12.58 -7.86
N GLY A 107 10.95 13.53 -8.63
CA GLY A 107 10.32 14.07 -9.80
C GLY A 107 11.14 13.98 -11.06
N VAL A 108 11.97 12.94 -11.25
CA VAL A 108 12.38 12.56 -12.60
C VAL A 108 11.21 11.88 -13.33
N THR A 109 10.05 12.20 -12.95
CA THR A 109 8.85 12.21 -13.71
C THR A 109 8.67 13.61 -14.21
N ILE A 110 9.42 13.97 -15.27
CA ILE A 110 8.98 14.81 -16.34
C ILE A 110 8.30 16.07 -15.89
N ASN A 111 9.14 17.05 -15.54
CA ASN A 111 8.80 18.45 -15.48
C ASN A 111 8.94 19.06 -16.87
N ALA A 112 7.95 19.01 -17.69
CA ALA A 112 7.66 20.00 -18.69
C ALA A 112 6.29 19.68 -19.26
N GLY A 113 5.26 20.34 -18.80
CA GLY A 113 3.97 20.29 -19.46
C GLY A 113 3.35 18.91 -19.65
N ALA A 114 3.72 17.97 -18.73
CA ALA A 114 3.04 16.74 -18.48
C ALA A 114 2.88 15.72 -19.56
N PHE A 115 3.89 15.02 -19.78
CA PHE A 115 3.73 13.77 -20.37
C PHE A 115 3.94 12.70 -19.44
N GLU A 116 2.99 12.00 -19.26
CA GLU A 116 2.82 10.95 -18.32
C GLU A 116 2.48 9.67 -19.06
N ALA A 117 3.32 9.27 -19.98
CA ALA A 117 3.51 7.89 -20.38
C ALA A 117 4.28 7.13 -19.32
N SER A 118 4.65 7.82 -18.23
CA SER A 118 5.28 7.17 -17.11
C SER A 118 4.26 6.33 -16.35
N ASP A 119 4.73 5.31 -15.68
CA ASP A 119 3.96 4.52 -14.72
C ASP A 119 3.25 5.39 -13.68
N VAL A 120 3.68 6.64 -13.51
CA VAL A 120 3.14 7.61 -12.56
C VAL A 120 1.66 7.93 -12.75
N LYS A 121 1.12 7.93 -14.00
CA LYS A 121 -0.35 8.09 -14.20
C LYS A 121 -1.14 6.80 -14.24
N LYS A 122 -0.50 5.67 -14.38
CA LYS A 122 -1.09 4.37 -14.11
C LYS A 122 -1.02 4.00 -12.63
N ILE A 123 -0.35 4.81 -11.84
CA ILE A 123 -0.04 4.62 -10.45
C ILE A 123 -1.08 5.38 -9.63
N THR A 124 -1.67 4.70 -8.67
CA THR A 124 -2.50 5.33 -7.65
C THR A 124 -1.63 5.56 -6.43
N VAL A 125 -1.48 6.83 -6.05
CA VAL A 125 -0.74 7.23 -4.85
C VAL A 125 -1.70 7.35 -3.68
N LEU A 126 -1.45 6.60 -2.61
CA LEU A 126 -2.12 6.73 -1.32
C LEU A 126 -1.17 7.40 -0.34
N LYS A 127 -1.61 8.48 0.29
CA LYS A 127 -0.89 9.11 1.41
C LYS A 127 -1.04 8.26 2.67
N PRO A 128 -0.14 8.36 3.65
CA PRO A 128 -0.26 7.63 4.92
C PRO A 128 -1.62 7.81 5.58
N LEU A 129 -2.16 9.01 5.51
CA LEU A 129 -3.47 9.33 6.04
C LEU A 129 -4.61 8.61 5.31
N ASP A 130 -4.55 8.50 3.97
CA ASP A 130 -5.53 7.74 3.20
C ASP A 130 -5.58 6.29 3.68
N ILE A 131 -4.44 5.74 4.05
CA ILE A 131 -4.31 4.36 4.53
C ILE A 131 -4.98 4.19 5.89
N VAL A 132 -4.58 5.01 6.88
CA VAL A 132 -5.05 4.83 8.27
C VAL A 132 -6.50 5.24 8.46
N THR A 133 -7.02 6.17 7.66
CA THR A 133 -8.41 6.62 7.72
C THR A 133 -9.37 5.85 6.78
N THR A 134 -8.89 4.86 6.05
CA THR A 134 -9.76 3.94 5.30
C THR A 134 -10.31 2.88 6.25
N ALA A 135 -11.64 2.85 6.42
CA ALA A 135 -12.30 2.09 7.48
C ALA A 135 -12.01 0.57 7.41
N SER A 136 -11.92 0.00 6.21
CA SER A 136 -11.62 -1.42 6.00
C SER A 136 -10.14 -1.78 6.08
N ALA A 137 -9.24 -0.78 6.06
CA ALA A 137 -7.80 -1.02 5.98
C ALA A 137 -7.20 -1.44 7.33
N ALA A 138 -7.84 -1.09 8.44
CA ALA A 138 -7.34 -1.35 9.80
C ALA A 138 -5.88 -0.91 10.01
N GLY A 139 -5.48 0.22 9.37
CA GLY A 139 -4.13 0.78 9.41
C GLY A 139 -3.08 0.02 8.60
N ASP A 140 -3.46 -0.92 7.75
CA ASP A 140 -2.57 -1.69 6.88
C ASP A 140 -2.53 -1.07 5.46
N ILE A 141 -1.32 -0.92 4.90
CA ILE A 141 -1.09 -0.42 3.54
C ILE A 141 -1.84 -1.28 2.52
N MET A 142 -1.74 -2.59 2.65
CA MET A 142 -2.35 -3.55 1.73
C MET A 142 -3.87 -3.51 1.83
N GLY A 143 -4.41 -3.37 3.05
CA GLY A 143 -5.84 -3.20 3.30
C GLY A 143 -6.42 -1.95 2.62
N ALA A 144 -5.68 -0.85 2.59
CA ALA A 144 -6.08 0.36 1.87
C ALA A 144 -6.00 0.17 0.34
N ILE A 145 -4.93 -0.46 -0.17
CA ILE A 145 -4.76 -0.76 -1.59
C ILE A 145 -5.88 -1.68 -2.10
N ASN A 146 -6.39 -2.59 -1.28
CA ASN A 146 -7.52 -3.46 -1.63
C ASN A 146 -8.85 -2.70 -1.88
N THR A 147 -8.90 -1.38 -1.67
CA THR A 147 -10.04 -0.54 -2.08
C THR A 147 -9.85 0.11 -3.46
N LEU A 148 -8.70 -0.12 -4.11
CA LEU A 148 -8.34 0.44 -5.41
C LEU A 148 -8.75 -0.50 -6.55
N PRO A 149 -8.90 0.01 -7.79
CA PRO A 149 -9.25 -0.83 -8.92
C PRO A 149 -8.14 -1.84 -9.26
N GLY A 150 -8.53 -2.98 -9.79
CA GLY A 150 -7.63 -4.07 -10.15
C GLY A 150 -7.26 -4.99 -9.00
N THR A 151 -7.64 -4.68 -7.76
CA THR A 151 -7.39 -5.53 -6.59
C THR A 151 -8.58 -6.40 -6.23
N ALA A 152 -8.34 -7.51 -5.56
CA ALA A 152 -9.36 -8.39 -5.03
C ALA A 152 -9.08 -8.78 -3.58
N THR A 153 -10.10 -8.77 -2.74
CA THR A 153 -10.03 -9.28 -1.37
C THR A 153 -10.21 -10.80 -1.38
N VAL A 154 -9.22 -11.53 -0.89
CA VAL A 154 -9.23 -13.00 -0.83
C VAL A 154 -9.11 -13.46 0.61
N GLY A 155 -10.25 -13.80 1.21
CA GLY A 155 -10.29 -14.17 2.61
C GLY A 155 -9.85 -13.01 3.51
N GLU A 156 -9.13 -13.35 4.56
CA GLU A 156 -8.45 -12.40 5.45
C GLU A 156 -6.95 -12.27 5.09
N SER A 157 -6.56 -12.72 3.88
CA SER A 157 -5.20 -12.54 3.40
C SER A 157 -4.89 -11.06 3.19
N GLY A 158 -3.85 -10.56 3.86
CA GLY A 158 -3.33 -9.21 3.62
C GLY A 158 -2.52 -9.08 2.33
N ARG A 159 -2.34 -10.16 1.56
CA ARG A 159 -1.63 -10.12 0.28
C ARG A 159 -2.47 -9.45 -0.80
N LEU A 160 -1.80 -8.89 -1.78
CA LEU A 160 -2.45 -8.22 -2.91
C LEU A 160 -2.66 -9.19 -4.07
N PHE A 161 -3.91 -9.47 -4.39
CA PHE A 161 -4.33 -10.22 -5.57
C PHE A 161 -4.73 -9.22 -6.65
N VAL A 162 -4.02 -9.22 -7.78
CA VAL A 162 -4.14 -8.14 -8.75
C VAL A 162 -4.47 -8.66 -10.14
N ARG A 163 -5.66 -8.29 -10.66
CA ARG A 163 -6.09 -8.62 -12.04
C ARG A 163 -5.95 -10.11 -12.36
N GLY A 164 -6.53 -10.96 -11.52
CA GLY A 164 -6.44 -12.41 -11.66
C GLY A 164 -5.06 -12.99 -11.34
N GLY A 165 -4.14 -12.20 -10.80
CA GLY A 165 -2.85 -12.64 -10.27
C GLY A 165 -2.94 -13.07 -8.83
N GLU A 166 -2.15 -14.07 -8.44
CA GLU A 166 -2.04 -14.58 -7.09
C GLU A 166 -1.20 -13.65 -6.20
N GLY A 167 -1.38 -13.73 -4.88
CA GLY A 167 -0.72 -12.81 -3.94
C GLY A 167 0.81 -12.82 -3.97
N TYR A 168 1.47 -13.90 -4.41
CA TYR A 168 2.93 -13.96 -4.56
C TYR A 168 3.45 -13.26 -5.82
N GLU A 169 2.58 -12.97 -6.79
CA GLU A 169 2.91 -12.30 -8.06
C GLU A 169 3.07 -10.78 -7.88
N THR A 170 2.72 -10.24 -6.72
CA THR A 170 2.96 -8.84 -6.36
C THR A 170 4.23 -8.70 -5.55
N LYS A 171 5.15 -7.83 -5.97
CA LYS A 171 6.38 -7.53 -5.24
C LYS A 171 6.35 -6.16 -4.59
N VAL A 172 7.00 -6.08 -3.44
CA VAL A 172 7.11 -4.86 -2.63
C VAL A 172 8.53 -4.33 -2.69
N PHE A 173 8.66 -3.04 -2.93
CA PHE A 173 9.94 -2.33 -2.96
C PHE A 173 9.91 -1.16 -1.97
N ILE A 174 10.98 -0.95 -1.22
CA ILE A 174 11.20 0.25 -0.39
C ILE A 174 12.39 1.01 -0.95
N ASP A 175 12.17 2.28 -1.34
CA ASP A 175 13.16 3.15 -1.97
C ASP A 175 13.88 2.47 -3.18
N GLY A 176 13.13 1.67 -3.95
CA GLY A 176 13.59 0.96 -5.15
C GLY A 176 14.27 -0.39 -4.90
N LEU A 177 14.41 -0.83 -3.64
CA LEU A 177 15.01 -2.11 -3.26
C LEU A 177 13.93 -3.11 -2.85
N GLU A 178 14.04 -4.37 -3.31
CA GLU A 178 13.06 -5.43 -3.01
C GLU A 178 13.00 -5.72 -1.51
N VAL A 179 11.78 -5.91 -1.01
CA VAL A 179 11.49 -6.43 0.31
C VAL A 179 11.04 -7.87 0.19
N ARG A 180 11.88 -8.80 0.64
CA ARG A 180 11.49 -10.19 0.74
C ARG A 180 10.65 -10.40 2.00
N ASN A 181 9.64 -11.29 1.93
CA ASN A 181 8.76 -11.60 3.06
C ASN A 181 8.11 -10.36 3.70
N ALA A 182 7.52 -9.47 2.87
CA ALA A 182 6.88 -8.22 3.30
C ALA A 182 5.65 -8.40 4.20
N PHE A 183 5.21 -9.64 4.42
CA PHE A 183 4.04 -10.01 5.24
C PHE A 183 4.46 -10.84 6.44
N ASN A 184 3.69 -10.73 7.53
CA ASN A 184 3.87 -11.56 8.71
C ASN A 184 3.65 -13.04 8.38
N ALA A 185 4.41 -13.92 9.04
CA ALA A 185 4.19 -15.36 8.93
C ALA A 185 2.81 -15.74 9.47
N THR A 186 2.16 -16.67 8.81
CA THR A 186 0.81 -17.14 9.16
C THR A 186 0.66 -18.62 8.86
N ALA A 187 -0.37 -19.23 9.39
CA ALA A 187 -0.80 -20.58 9.01
C ALA A 187 -1.91 -20.51 7.94
N PRO A 188 -2.17 -21.58 7.19
CA PRO A 188 -3.23 -21.63 6.21
C PRO A 188 -4.58 -21.16 6.77
N ASN A 189 -5.33 -20.37 5.96
CA ASN A 189 -6.65 -19.84 6.28
C ASN A 189 -6.70 -18.84 7.45
N LEU A 190 -5.55 -18.33 7.91
CA LEU A 190 -5.49 -17.30 8.94
C LEU A 190 -5.16 -15.92 8.34
N PRO A 191 -5.54 -14.83 9.03
CA PRO A 191 -5.22 -13.47 8.62
C PRO A 191 -3.71 -13.24 8.49
N THR A 192 -3.32 -12.48 7.46
CA THR A 192 -1.97 -11.91 7.36
C THR A 192 -2.04 -10.39 7.29
N ARG A 193 -0.92 -9.73 7.63
CA ARG A 193 -0.76 -8.27 7.52
C ARG A 193 0.62 -7.92 7.01
N GLY A 194 0.73 -6.75 6.40
CA GLY A 194 2.01 -6.14 6.05
C GLY A 194 2.83 -5.81 7.30
N ARG A 195 4.17 -5.90 7.19
CA ARG A 195 5.10 -5.65 8.30
C ARG A 195 5.35 -4.17 8.56
N PHE A 196 5.08 -3.30 7.59
CA PHE A 196 5.56 -1.92 7.61
C PHE A 196 4.45 -0.93 7.97
N SER A 197 4.78 0.00 8.88
CA SER A 197 3.87 1.07 9.27
C SER A 197 3.66 2.06 8.12
N PRO A 198 2.41 2.48 7.82
CA PRO A 198 2.14 3.50 6.80
C PRO A 198 2.89 4.82 7.05
N PHE A 199 3.09 5.21 8.29
CA PHE A 199 3.76 6.46 8.67
C PHE A 199 5.26 6.49 8.37
N LEU A 200 5.85 5.36 7.99
CA LEU A 200 7.23 5.30 7.52
C LEU A 200 7.40 5.90 6.13
N PHE A 201 6.33 6.00 5.35
CA PHE A 201 6.35 6.35 3.94
C PHE A 201 5.65 7.69 3.68
N LYS A 202 6.19 8.50 2.78
CA LYS A 202 5.58 9.74 2.31
C LYS A 202 4.52 9.53 1.24
N GLY A 203 4.45 8.32 0.68
CA GLY A 203 3.46 7.91 -0.30
C GLY A 203 3.62 6.45 -0.69
N THR A 204 2.53 5.86 -1.11
CA THR A 204 2.43 4.48 -1.61
C THR A 204 2.07 4.52 -3.07
N VAL A 205 2.94 3.96 -3.90
CA VAL A 205 2.77 3.90 -5.35
C VAL A 205 2.49 2.45 -5.74
N PHE A 206 1.32 2.22 -6.34
CA PHE A 206 0.85 0.90 -6.69
C PHE A 206 0.59 0.79 -8.19
N SER A 207 1.33 -0.08 -8.87
CA SER A 207 1.16 -0.36 -10.29
C SER A 207 0.44 -1.70 -10.50
N THR A 208 -0.67 -1.69 -11.21
CA THR A 208 -1.48 -2.87 -11.53
C THR A 208 -1.02 -3.61 -12.79
N GLY A 209 0.17 -3.30 -13.30
CA GLY A 209 0.79 -3.90 -14.49
C GLY A 209 1.40 -2.87 -15.42
N GLY A 210 2.18 -3.30 -16.42
CA GLY A 210 2.85 -2.41 -17.36
C GLY A 210 3.90 -1.50 -16.72
N TYR A 211 4.48 -1.89 -15.59
CA TYR A 211 5.45 -1.10 -14.85
C TYR A 211 6.83 -1.04 -15.54
N SER A 212 7.65 -0.05 -15.17
CA SER A 212 8.96 0.27 -15.72
C SER A 212 9.92 -0.94 -15.75
N ALA A 213 10.83 -0.97 -16.74
CA ALA A 213 11.90 -1.96 -16.84
C ALA A 213 12.83 -1.97 -15.61
N GLU A 214 12.82 -0.92 -14.81
CA GLU A 214 13.53 -0.82 -13.55
C GLU A 214 13.11 -1.89 -12.53
N TYR A 215 11.85 -2.34 -12.56
CA TYR A 215 11.32 -3.34 -11.63
C TYR A 215 11.16 -4.70 -12.30
N GLY A 216 11.48 -5.77 -11.59
CA GLY A 216 11.39 -7.14 -12.06
C GLY A 216 10.89 -8.11 -11.01
N GLN A 217 10.96 -9.41 -11.32
CA GLN A 217 10.57 -10.51 -10.43
C GLN A 217 9.12 -10.46 -9.93
N ALA A 218 8.21 -9.83 -10.69
CA ALA A 218 6.79 -9.71 -10.40
C ALA A 218 5.95 -10.03 -11.65
N LEU A 219 4.96 -10.90 -11.54
CA LEU A 219 4.10 -11.26 -12.69
C LEU A 219 2.89 -10.35 -12.81
N SER A 220 2.37 -9.82 -11.70
CA SER A 220 1.10 -9.08 -11.72
C SER A 220 1.27 -7.61 -11.43
N SER A 221 1.96 -7.25 -10.35
CA SER A 221 2.03 -5.86 -9.91
C SER A 221 3.29 -5.55 -9.11
N ALA A 222 3.61 -4.28 -9.03
CA ALA A 222 4.69 -3.76 -8.21
C ALA A 222 4.14 -2.70 -7.23
N LEU A 223 4.44 -2.87 -5.94
CA LEU A 223 4.16 -1.91 -4.90
C LEU A 223 5.46 -1.22 -4.50
N VAL A 224 5.57 0.07 -4.77
CA VAL A 224 6.76 0.86 -4.46
C VAL A 224 6.44 1.83 -3.32
N LEU A 225 7.15 1.69 -2.22
CA LEU A 225 7.02 2.49 -1.02
C LEU A 225 8.22 3.44 -0.93
N HIS A 226 7.95 4.73 -0.89
CA HIS A 226 8.97 5.75 -0.70
C HIS A 226 9.02 6.16 0.77
N SER A 227 10.14 5.85 1.44
CA SER A 227 10.31 6.22 2.84
C SER A 227 10.42 7.74 2.99
N ASN A 228 10.00 8.25 4.16
CA ASN A 228 10.05 9.68 4.47
C ASN A 228 11.47 10.24 4.33
N ASP A 229 11.56 11.46 3.83
CA ASP A 229 12.80 12.23 3.78
C ASP A 229 13.16 12.80 5.16
N LEU A 230 14.05 13.80 5.20
CA LEU A 230 14.46 14.42 6.47
C LEU A 230 13.23 15.06 7.14
N PRO A 231 12.90 14.71 8.40
CA PRO A 231 11.75 15.30 9.10
C PRO A 231 11.96 16.78 9.37
N ASP A 232 10.88 17.53 9.57
CA ASP A 232 10.98 18.97 9.83
C ASP A 232 11.38 19.28 11.27
N LYS A 233 11.02 18.41 12.22
CA LYS A 233 11.21 18.66 13.66
C LYS A 233 11.56 17.41 14.45
N THR A 234 11.99 17.64 15.70
CA THR A 234 12.17 16.59 16.71
C THR A 234 10.83 16.31 17.37
N GLN A 235 10.39 15.05 17.40
CA GLN A 235 9.11 14.64 17.98
C GLN A 235 9.18 13.27 18.63
N GLY A 236 8.23 13.01 19.53
CA GLY A 236 7.95 11.71 20.10
C GLY A 236 6.51 11.32 19.85
N ASP A 237 6.24 10.06 19.54
CA ASP A 237 4.91 9.54 19.29
C ASP A 237 4.64 8.37 20.22
N ILE A 238 3.45 8.31 20.79
CA ILE A 238 2.98 7.23 21.64
C ILE A 238 1.60 6.81 21.16
N SER A 239 1.43 5.51 20.91
CA SER A 239 0.14 4.94 20.53
C SER A 239 -0.29 3.87 21.54
N LEU A 240 -1.50 4.00 22.05
CA LEU A 240 -2.16 3.01 22.90
C LEU A 240 -3.35 2.43 22.12
N MET A 241 -3.32 1.14 21.86
CA MET A 241 -4.29 0.47 20.99
C MET A 241 -4.97 -0.70 21.71
N SER A 242 -6.19 -1.04 21.33
CA SER A 242 -6.90 -2.22 21.82
C SER A 242 -6.19 -3.55 21.55
N VAL A 243 -5.17 -3.54 20.71
CA VAL A 243 -4.36 -4.70 20.30
C VAL A 243 -2.88 -4.56 20.66
N GLY A 244 -2.50 -3.56 21.48
CA GLY A 244 -1.11 -3.33 21.86
C GLY A 244 -0.76 -1.85 21.98
N GLY A 245 0.49 -1.49 21.68
CA GLY A 245 0.95 -0.09 21.68
C GLY A 245 2.31 0.08 21.08
N ASP A 246 2.67 1.32 20.78
CA ASP A 246 4.00 1.68 20.29
C ASP A 246 4.49 2.99 20.89
N ALA A 247 5.81 3.16 20.85
CA ALA A 247 6.47 4.42 21.15
C ALA A 247 7.55 4.66 20.09
N ALA A 248 7.58 5.88 19.59
CA ALA A 248 8.58 6.31 18.62
C ALA A 248 9.19 7.64 19.04
N PHE A 249 10.44 7.84 18.65
CA PHE A 249 11.14 9.10 18.87
C PHE A 249 11.98 9.45 17.65
N THR A 250 11.82 10.67 17.17
CA THR A 250 12.60 11.24 16.08
C THR A 250 13.40 12.42 16.58
N LYS A 251 14.73 12.36 16.45
CA LYS A 251 15.64 13.46 16.69
C LYS A 251 16.09 14.05 15.37
N LYS A 252 15.85 15.33 15.18
CA LYS A 252 16.33 16.09 14.03
C LYS A 252 17.50 16.97 14.39
N TRP A 253 18.48 17.03 13.51
CA TRP A 253 19.55 18.01 13.43
C TRP A 253 19.51 18.70 12.06
N GLU A 254 20.32 19.67 11.81
CA GLU A 254 20.30 20.46 10.57
C GLU A 254 20.30 19.59 9.30
N ARG A 255 21.22 18.63 9.21
CA ARG A 255 21.40 17.75 8.04
C ARG A 255 21.15 16.26 8.32
N ASN A 256 20.78 15.92 9.54
CA ASN A 256 20.61 14.53 9.96
C ASN A 256 19.31 14.34 10.72
N SER A 257 18.82 13.12 10.70
CA SER A 257 17.84 12.68 11.68
C SER A 257 18.02 11.20 12.00
N ILE A 258 17.62 10.85 13.21
CA ILE A 258 17.43 9.46 13.61
C ILE A 258 16.03 9.30 14.17
N SER A 259 15.34 8.27 13.71
CA SER A 259 14.03 7.86 14.23
C SER A 259 14.17 6.44 14.77
N ALA A 260 13.61 6.18 15.94
CA ALA A 260 13.51 4.82 16.49
C ALA A 260 12.08 4.56 16.95
N LYS A 261 11.57 3.36 16.70
CA LYS A 261 10.24 2.92 17.10
C LYS A 261 10.33 1.53 17.72
N VAL A 262 9.55 1.31 18.77
CA VAL A 262 9.28 0.00 19.34
C VAL A 262 7.78 -0.20 19.42
N GLN A 263 7.31 -1.39 19.04
CA GLN A 263 5.90 -1.74 19.05
C GLN A 263 5.73 -3.12 19.68
N TYR A 264 4.70 -3.25 20.49
CA TYR A 264 4.23 -4.52 21.03
C TYR A 264 2.78 -4.74 20.66
N THR A 265 2.47 -5.90 20.10
CA THR A 265 1.12 -6.34 19.74
C THR A 265 0.76 -7.58 20.55
N ASP A 266 -0.43 -7.58 21.15
CA ASP A 266 -0.99 -8.71 21.87
C ASP A 266 -2.51 -8.75 21.66
N LEU A 267 -2.99 -9.80 21.03
CA LEU A 267 -4.41 -9.94 20.71
C LEU A 267 -5.24 -10.56 21.84
N ARG A 268 -4.65 -11.00 22.96
CA ARG A 268 -5.40 -11.61 24.10
C ARG A 268 -6.50 -10.69 24.63
N PRO A 269 -6.24 -9.40 24.96
CA PRO A 269 -7.28 -8.53 25.49
C PRO A 269 -8.44 -8.33 24.51
N TYR A 270 -8.15 -8.29 23.22
CA TYR A 270 -9.16 -8.23 22.17
C TYR A 270 -9.98 -9.52 22.10
N GLN A 271 -9.34 -10.67 22.14
CA GLN A 271 -9.98 -11.99 22.04
C GLN A 271 -10.87 -12.30 23.25
N ASP A 272 -10.52 -11.78 24.43
CA ASP A 272 -11.33 -11.89 25.64
C ASP A 272 -12.64 -11.07 25.53
N LEU A 273 -12.61 -9.96 24.77
CA LEU A 273 -13.78 -9.07 24.58
C LEU A 273 -14.64 -9.47 23.37
N VAL A 274 -14.03 -9.99 22.32
CA VAL A 274 -14.69 -10.30 21.04
C VAL A 274 -14.64 -11.79 20.78
N ARG A 275 -15.83 -12.43 20.73
CA ARG A 275 -15.94 -13.87 20.47
C ARG A 275 -15.26 -14.25 19.16
N GLN A 276 -14.30 -15.20 19.25
CA GLN A 276 -13.55 -15.74 18.12
C GLN A 276 -14.19 -17.03 17.60
N PHE A 277 -14.02 -17.29 16.30
CA PHE A 277 -14.29 -18.60 15.69
C PHE A 277 -13.06 -19.50 15.72
N PHE A 278 -11.87 -18.93 15.88
CA PHE A 278 -10.63 -19.66 16.00
C PHE A 278 -10.38 -20.12 17.44
N ASP A 279 -9.85 -21.33 17.60
CA ASP A 279 -9.46 -21.91 18.90
C ASP A 279 -7.98 -21.61 19.17
N TRP A 280 -7.71 -20.42 19.71
CA TRP A 280 -6.35 -19.98 20.05
C TRP A 280 -5.88 -20.64 21.34
N GLU A 281 -4.80 -21.45 21.27
CA GLU A 281 -4.05 -21.89 22.45
C GLU A 281 -3.13 -20.77 22.94
N LYS A 282 -2.48 -20.06 22.01
CA LYS A 282 -1.71 -18.87 22.24
C LYS A 282 -2.13 -17.80 21.24
N ALA A 283 -2.71 -16.72 21.73
CA ALA A 283 -3.08 -15.58 20.87
C ALA A 283 -1.87 -14.99 20.14
N PRO A 284 -2.04 -14.43 18.95
CA PRO A 284 -0.96 -13.76 18.22
C PRO A 284 -0.33 -12.64 19.06
N THR A 285 1.01 -12.69 19.17
CA THR A 285 1.84 -11.66 19.78
C THR A 285 2.91 -11.23 18.80
N GLY A 286 3.32 -9.95 18.84
CA GLY A 286 4.34 -9.40 17.97
C GLY A 286 5.16 -8.32 18.66
N GLN A 287 6.45 -8.25 18.28
CA GLN A 287 7.37 -7.21 18.72
C GLN A 287 8.10 -6.68 17.50
N VAL A 288 8.01 -5.36 17.29
CA VAL A 288 8.66 -4.69 16.16
C VAL A 288 9.62 -3.63 16.69
N GLY A 289 10.83 -3.62 16.16
CA GLY A 289 11.82 -2.58 16.37
C GLY A 289 12.22 -1.97 15.03
N GLU A 290 12.19 -0.65 14.92
CA GLU A 290 12.56 0.08 13.71
C GLU A 290 13.55 1.19 14.04
N VAL A 291 14.53 1.39 13.16
CA VAL A 291 15.45 2.52 13.21
C VAL A 291 15.62 3.08 11.81
N VAL A 292 15.50 4.40 11.67
CA VAL A 292 15.74 5.11 10.41
C VAL A 292 16.72 6.22 10.65
N PHE A 293 17.88 6.16 9.98
CA PHE A 293 18.85 7.24 9.93
C PHE A 293 18.77 7.93 8.56
N ARG A 294 18.81 9.26 8.55
CA ARG A 294 18.80 10.07 7.32
C ARG A 294 19.90 11.11 7.38
N HIS A 295 20.59 11.28 6.27
CA HIS A 295 21.67 12.26 6.13
C HIS A 295 21.56 12.99 4.80
N LYS A 296 21.40 14.32 4.85
CA LYS A 296 21.42 15.18 3.68
C LYS A 296 22.86 15.43 3.26
N VAL A 297 23.25 14.82 2.12
CA VAL A 297 24.59 14.97 1.52
C VAL A 297 24.56 16.18 0.59
N LYS A 298 25.36 17.22 0.87
CA LYS A 298 25.35 18.48 0.12
C LYS A 298 23.93 19.08 0.07
N GLU A 299 23.57 19.64 -1.09
CA GLU A 299 22.27 20.30 -1.31
C GLU A 299 21.17 19.32 -1.71
N ASN A 300 21.50 18.36 -2.58
CA ASN A 300 20.54 17.51 -3.27
C ASN A 300 20.63 16.02 -2.88
N GLY A 301 21.74 15.59 -2.28
CA GLY A 301 21.96 14.20 -1.92
C GLY A 301 21.24 13.80 -0.64
N LEU A 302 20.66 12.61 -0.61
CA LEU A 302 20.02 12.04 0.58
C LEU A 302 20.43 10.57 0.73
N LEU A 303 21.08 10.26 1.85
CA LEU A 303 21.35 8.91 2.31
C LEU A 303 20.31 8.53 3.36
N LYS A 304 19.73 7.35 3.23
CA LYS A 304 18.81 6.76 4.20
C LYS A 304 19.31 5.37 4.60
N VAL A 305 19.20 5.05 5.87
CA VAL A 305 19.44 3.71 6.40
C VAL A 305 18.22 3.34 7.24
N TYR A 306 17.52 2.29 6.85
CA TYR A 306 16.36 1.75 7.54
C TYR A 306 16.64 0.32 8.00
N ALA A 307 16.44 0.05 9.27
CA ALA A 307 16.50 -1.28 9.84
C ALA A 307 15.19 -1.60 10.55
N ASN A 308 14.68 -2.81 10.32
CA ASN A 308 13.48 -3.35 10.93
C ASN A 308 13.75 -4.75 11.47
N THR A 309 13.24 -5.04 12.65
CA THR A 309 13.16 -6.39 13.20
C THR A 309 11.73 -6.66 13.65
N ASP A 310 11.22 -7.85 13.34
CA ASP A 310 9.86 -8.27 13.67
C ASP A 310 9.91 -9.70 14.22
N LEU A 311 9.38 -9.88 15.41
CA LEU A 311 9.28 -11.16 16.10
C LEU A 311 7.80 -11.43 16.32
N SER A 312 7.28 -12.56 15.84
CA SER A 312 5.88 -12.92 16.03
C SER A 312 5.70 -14.37 16.35
N ASP A 313 4.68 -14.67 17.14
CA ASP A 313 4.36 -16.03 17.48
C ASP A 313 2.88 -16.19 17.87
N PHE A 314 2.32 -17.39 17.59
CA PHE A 314 1.01 -17.82 18.01
C PHE A 314 0.88 -19.35 17.98
N THR A 315 -0.17 -19.88 18.62
CA THR A 315 -0.55 -21.28 18.52
C THR A 315 -2.07 -21.39 18.40
N ILE A 316 -2.54 -22.18 17.44
CA ILE A 316 -3.96 -22.39 17.15
C ILE A 316 -4.27 -23.88 17.10
N ARG A 317 -5.48 -24.26 17.50
CA ARG A 317 -6.03 -25.61 17.29
C ARG A 317 -7.05 -25.55 16.17
N GLN A 318 -6.83 -26.31 15.12
CA GLN A 318 -7.74 -26.40 13.97
C GLN A 318 -8.34 -27.80 13.89
N PRO A 319 -9.65 -27.94 13.59
CA PRO A 319 -10.26 -29.24 13.37
C PRO A 319 -9.58 -29.97 12.21
N ASN A 320 -9.26 -31.23 12.42
CA ASN A 320 -8.79 -32.15 11.39
C ASN A 320 -9.97 -33.06 11.02
N LEU A 321 -10.46 -32.93 9.80
CA LEU A 321 -11.66 -33.65 9.32
C LEU A 321 -11.41 -35.12 9.09
N ASP A 322 -10.17 -35.55 8.87
CA ASP A 322 -9.82 -36.95 8.63
C ASP A 322 -9.74 -37.74 9.94
N SER A 323 -9.15 -37.13 10.98
CA SER A 323 -8.98 -37.77 12.28
C SER A 323 -10.12 -37.52 13.27
N GLY A 324 -10.95 -36.51 13.00
CA GLY A 324 -11.98 -35.99 13.92
C GLY A 324 -11.40 -35.29 15.17
N ALA A 325 -10.08 -35.16 15.26
CA ALA A 325 -9.36 -34.48 16.33
C ALA A 325 -9.07 -33.02 15.98
N LYS A 326 -8.26 -32.35 16.77
CA LYS A 326 -7.72 -31.02 16.45
C LYS A 326 -6.22 -31.08 16.29
N ASP A 327 -5.71 -30.52 15.20
CA ASP A 327 -4.29 -30.32 15.03
C ASP A 327 -3.87 -29.02 15.75
N THR A 328 -2.74 -29.09 16.45
CA THR A 328 -2.12 -27.93 17.08
C THR A 328 -1.05 -27.37 16.13
N ILE A 329 -1.27 -26.14 15.65
CA ILE A 329 -0.37 -25.46 14.74
C ILE A 329 0.26 -24.29 15.47
N GLY A 330 1.58 -24.36 15.67
CA GLY A 330 2.39 -23.28 16.25
C GLY A 330 3.23 -22.59 15.17
N VAL A 331 3.26 -21.28 15.19
CA VAL A 331 4.08 -20.46 14.28
C VAL A 331 4.95 -19.52 15.09
N ASN A 332 6.26 -19.56 14.86
CA ASN A 332 7.22 -18.60 15.40
C ASN A 332 8.05 -18.04 14.26
N ASN A 333 8.03 -16.73 14.09
CA ASN A 333 8.76 -16.03 13.05
C ASN A 333 9.76 -15.04 13.65
N ARG A 334 10.92 -14.95 13.03
CA ARG A 334 11.93 -13.93 13.29
C ARG A 334 12.37 -13.32 11.96
N TYR A 335 12.14 -12.04 11.82
CA TYR A 335 12.42 -11.28 10.62
C TYR A 335 13.38 -10.13 10.92
N PHE A 336 14.32 -9.90 9.99
CA PHE A 336 15.19 -8.75 9.97
C PHE A 336 15.29 -8.21 8.56
N TYR A 337 15.21 -6.90 8.41
CA TYR A 337 15.38 -6.19 7.15
C TYR A 337 16.25 -4.97 7.33
N LEU A 338 17.24 -4.81 6.47
CA LEU A 338 18.10 -3.63 6.38
C LEU A 338 18.00 -3.07 4.96
N ASN A 339 17.82 -1.76 4.85
CA ASN A 339 17.79 -1.03 3.58
C ASN A 339 18.67 0.21 3.70
N THR A 340 19.62 0.37 2.80
CA THR A 340 20.43 1.57 2.70
C THR A 340 20.28 2.10 1.28
N SER A 341 19.69 3.27 1.14
CA SER A 341 19.43 3.92 -0.15
C SER A 341 20.11 5.29 -0.23
N TYR A 342 20.61 5.62 -1.38
CA TYR A 342 21.18 6.92 -1.71
C TYR A 342 20.59 7.45 -3.00
N LYS A 343 20.25 8.74 -3.01
CA LYS A 343 19.80 9.47 -4.19
C LYS A 343 20.50 10.83 -4.25
N ASP A 344 20.87 11.29 -5.45
CA ASP A 344 21.48 12.60 -5.65
C ASP A 344 21.24 13.12 -7.07
N ILE A 345 21.22 14.45 -7.21
CA ILE A 345 21.26 15.15 -8.48
C ILE A 345 22.71 15.59 -8.70
N LEU A 346 23.37 14.94 -9.64
CA LEU A 346 24.79 15.19 -9.92
C LEU A 346 25.01 16.53 -10.65
N ASN A 347 24.10 16.85 -11.57
CA ASN A 347 24.01 18.11 -12.31
C ASN A 347 22.63 18.22 -13.00
N ASP A 348 22.41 19.24 -13.84
CA ASP A 348 21.12 19.49 -14.50
C ASP A 348 20.63 18.34 -15.41
N GLN A 349 21.50 17.43 -15.81
CA GLN A 349 21.18 16.33 -16.71
C GLN A 349 21.23 14.94 -16.04
N TRP A 350 21.93 14.80 -14.92
CA TRP A 350 22.20 13.51 -14.35
C TRP A 350 21.73 13.39 -12.91
N ALA A 351 20.95 12.34 -12.65
CA ALA A 351 20.64 11.91 -11.29
C ALA A 351 21.09 10.45 -11.09
N ILE A 352 21.47 10.12 -9.86
CA ILE A 352 21.88 8.79 -9.43
C ILE A 352 20.95 8.30 -8.32
N ARG A 353 20.59 7.04 -8.38
CA ARG A 353 19.84 6.33 -7.34
C ARG A 353 20.46 4.95 -7.14
N GLY A 354 20.58 4.52 -5.91
CA GLY A 354 21.08 3.19 -5.65
C GLY A 354 21.04 2.83 -4.19
N GLY A 355 21.39 1.60 -3.90
CA GLY A 355 21.40 1.13 -2.53
C GLY A 355 21.57 -0.37 -2.42
N VAL A 356 21.49 -0.82 -1.18
CA VAL A 356 21.55 -2.24 -0.83
C VAL A 356 20.48 -2.57 0.20
N SER A 357 19.87 -3.74 0.08
CA SER A 357 19.03 -4.29 1.14
C SER A 357 19.45 -5.71 1.51
N ALA A 358 19.19 -6.09 2.75
CA ALA A 358 19.42 -7.42 3.25
C ALA A 358 18.18 -7.87 4.05
N THR A 359 17.75 -9.11 3.83
CA THR A 359 16.64 -9.75 4.55
C THR A 359 17.14 -11.04 5.18
N SER A 360 16.75 -11.29 6.44
CA SER A 360 16.84 -12.61 7.06
C SER A 360 15.48 -12.94 7.64
N ASN A 361 14.87 -14.05 7.20
CA ASN A 361 13.59 -14.52 7.67
C ASN A 361 13.72 -15.98 8.15
N ARG A 362 13.26 -16.25 9.37
CA ARG A 362 13.26 -17.59 9.95
C ARG A 362 11.86 -17.93 10.42
N ASP A 363 11.29 -18.96 9.81
CA ASP A 363 9.98 -19.50 10.13
C ASP A 363 10.12 -20.87 10.80
N LYS A 364 9.50 -21.03 11.96
CA LYS A 364 9.33 -22.29 12.63
C LYS A 364 7.86 -22.65 12.71
N PHE A 365 7.47 -23.63 11.94
CA PHE A 365 6.12 -24.19 11.97
C PHE A 365 6.16 -25.51 12.76
N ARG A 366 5.22 -25.67 13.67
CA ARG A 366 4.96 -26.92 14.35
C ARG A 366 3.54 -27.36 14.04
N ILE A 367 3.38 -28.58 13.56
CA ILE A 367 2.07 -29.23 13.34
C ILE A 367 2.06 -30.48 14.18
N ASN A 368 1.36 -30.45 15.32
CA ASN A 368 1.43 -31.44 16.35
C ASN A 368 2.88 -31.68 16.82
N SER A 369 3.45 -32.85 16.53
CA SER A 369 4.85 -33.21 16.83
C SER A 369 5.82 -32.94 15.67
N ASN A 370 5.33 -32.70 14.45
CA ASN A 370 6.16 -32.38 13.30
C ASN A 370 6.61 -30.92 13.33
N GLN A 371 7.83 -30.66 12.87
CA GLN A 371 8.40 -29.32 12.82
C GLN A 371 9.00 -29.05 11.44
N ILE A 372 8.70 -27.86 10.91
CA ILE A 372 9.23 -27.33 9.66
C ILE A 372 9.99 -26.05 10.00
N ASN A 373 11.29 -26.05 9.80
CA ASN A 373 12.14 -24.87 9.97
C ASN A 373 12.56 -24.37 8.60
N SER A 374 12.21 -23.13 8.25
CA SER A 374 12.64 -22.51 7.00
C SER A 374 13.43 -21.25 7.30
N GLU A 375 14.53 -21.04 6.58
CA GLU A 375 15.34 -19.84 6.65
C GLU A 375 15.58 -19.28 5.24
N GLU A 376 15.31 -18.00 5.05
CA GLU A 376 15.63 -17.27 3.83
C GLU A 376 16.55 -16.10 4.17
N ASN A 377 17.75 -16.11 3.59
CA ASN A 377 18.68 -14.98 3.62
C ASN A 377 18.80 -14.42 2.21
N ALA A 378 18.57 -13.12 2.06
CA ALA A 378 18.58 -12.45 0.76
C ALA A 378 19.30 -11.11 0.82
N PHE A 379 19.91 -10.75 -0.30
CA PHE A 379 20.56 -9.48 -0.53
C PHE A 379 20.10 -8.92 -1.88
N HIS A 380 19.90 -7.59 -1.95
CA HIS A 380 19.64 -6.88 -3.20
C HIS A 380 20.51 -5.63 -3.26
N GLY A 381 21.33 -5.52 -4.29
CA GLY A 381 22.10 -4.32 -4.62
C GLY A 381 21.58 -3.72 -5.92
N LYS A 382 21.46 -2.39 -5.98
CA LYS A 382 20.96 -1.64 -7.15
C LYS A 382 21.73 -0.37 -7.37
N LEU A 383 22.00 -0.06 -8.65
CA LEU A 383 22.52 1.22 -9.09
C LEU A 383 21.78 1.65 -10.35
N ALA A 384 21.20 2.83 -10.35
CA ALA A 384 20.43 3.39 -11.45
C ALA A 384 20.82 4.84 -11.72
N PHE A 385 20.79 5.22 -12.99
CA PHE A 385 21.05 6.56 -13.47
C PHE A 385 19.85 7.05 -14.26
N ASN A 386 19.53 8.31 -14.07
CA ASN A 386 18.61 9.05 -14.94
C ASN A 386 19.41 10.10 -15.70
N TRP A 387 19.19 10.20 -16.99
CA TRP A 387 19.83 11.17 -17.86
C TRP A 387 18.76 11.94 -18.65
N ASP A 388 18.67 13.23 -18.39
CA ASP A 388 17.83 14.17 -19.12
C ASP A 388 18.67 14.79 -20.25
N GLY A 389 18.81 14.03 -21.36
CA GLY A 389 19.72 14.37 -22.45
C GLY A 389 19.28 15.56 -23.29
N SER A 390 17.96 15.79 -23.36
CA SER A 390 17.35 16.92 -24.07
C SER A 390 15.89 17.07 -23.64
N GLU A 391 15.22 18.13 -24.12
CA GLU A 391 13.76 18.30 -23.94
C GLU A 391 12.94 17.14 -24.56
N LYS A 392 13.55 16.34 -25.44
CA LYS A 392 12.87 15.26 -26.15
C LYS A 392 13.24 13.85 -25.71
N VAL A 393 14.32 13.67 -24.94
CA VAL A 393 14.81 12.34 -24.60
C VAL A 393 15.26 12.28 -23.14
N THR A 394 14.68 11.35 -22.39
CA THR A 394 15.13 10.97 -21.04
C THR A 394 15.50 9.49 -21.05
N LEU A 395 16.60 9.12 -20.42
CA LEU A 395 17.03 7.74 -20.25
C LEU A 395 17.05 7.37 -18.76
N ASN A 396 16.53 6.19 -18.44
CA ASN A 396 16.67 5.54 -17.14
C ASN A 396 17.33 4.18 -17.34
N PHE A 397 18.48 3.93 -16.74
CA PHE A 397 19.19 2.67 -16.90
C PHE A 397 19.97 2.31 -15.63
N GLY A 398 20.23 1.01 -15.48
CA GLY A 398 20.92 0.54 -14.28
C GLY A 398 21.16 -0.95 -14.27
N SER A 399 21.72 -1.41 -13.16
CA SER A 399 21.97 -2.82 -12.90
C SER A 399 21.59 -3.16 -11.47
N GLU A 400 21.23 -4.41 -11.26
CA GLU A 400 20.86 -4.97 -9.97
C GLU A 400 21.52 -6.34 -9.80
N TRP A 401 21.80 -6.67 -8.56
CA TRP A 401 22.26 -7.98 -8.15
C TRP A 401 21.42 -8.46 -6.98
N TYR A 402 20.81 -9.61 -7.14
CA TYR A 402 20.08 -10.31 -6.09
C TYR A 402 20.85 -11.56 -5.72
N TYR A 403 20.98 -11.80 -4.43
CA TYR A 403 21.41 -13.07 -3.87
C TYR A 403 20.31 -13.61 -2.97
N LYS A 404 20.03 -14.89 -3.10
CA LYS A 404 19.05 -15.60 -2.27
C LYS A 404 19.62 -16.94 -1.87
N GLN A 405 19.53 -17.26 -0.58
CA GLN A 405 19.75 -18.57 -0.02
C GLN A 405 18.49 -18.98 0.75
N PHE A 406 17.99 -20.15 0.48
CA PHE A 406 16.85 -20.73 1.16
C PHE A 406 17.21 -22.12 1.68
N THR A 407 16.86 -22.39 2.94
CA THR A 407 17.03 -23.71 3.58
C THR A 407 15.72 -24.12 4.24
N ARG A 408 15.42 -25.40 4.20
CA ARG A 408 14.29 -26.00 4.91
C ARG A 408 14.69 -27.32 5.54
N GLU A 409 14.37 -27.46 6.82
CA GLU A 409 14.51 -28.68 7.60
C GLU A 409 13.10 -29.19 7.95
N LEU A 410 12.82 -30.43 7.58
CA LEU A 410 11.60 -31.15 7.97
C LEU A 410 11.99 -32.18 9.05
N ASN A 411 11.41 -32.01 10.24
CA ASN A 411 11.61 -32.94 11.36
C ASN A 411 10.27 -33.63 11.62
N ILE A 412 10.20 -34.90 11.22
CA ILE A 412 8.99 -35.72 11.31
C ILE A 412 9.06 -36.57 12.59
N ASN A 413 7.91 -36.85 13.20
CA ASN A 413 7.78 -37.50 14.51
C ASN A 413 8.43 -38.89 14.60
N ASP A 414 8.70 -39.57 13.48
CA ASP A 414 9.40 -40.83 13.40
C ASP A 414 10.94 -40.72 13.52
N GLY A 415 11.45 -39.47 13.67
CA GLY A 415 12.87 -39.16 13.74
C GLY A 415 13.53 -38.90 12.39
N THR A 416 12.76 -38.90 11.30
CA THR A 416 13.28 -38.55 9.97
C THR A 416 13.55 -37.04 9.92
N ILE A 417 14.73 -36.67 9.41
CA ILE A 417 15.15 -35.31 9.18
C ILE A 417 15.53 -35.15 7.70
N ASP A 418 14.74 -34.38 6.95
CA ASP A 418 15.04 -34.05 5.58
C ASP A 418 15.52 -32.60 5.50
N ASN A 419 16.61 -32.36 4.78
CA ASN A 419 17.20 -31.04 4.59
C ASN A 419 17.21 -30.69 3.12
N PHE A 420 16.71 -29.49 2.82
CA PHE A 420 16.67 -28.93 1.48
C PHE A 420 17.35 -27.57 1.49
N ASP A 421 18.17 -27.29 0.48
CA ASP A 421 18.79 -25.98 0.33
C ASP A 421 19.01 -25.63 -1.14
N PHE A 422 18.98 -24.35 -1.46
CA PHE A 422 19.48 -23.83 -2.70
C PHE A 422 19.93 -22.37 -2.53
N HIS A 423 20.78 -21.91 -3.44
CA HIS A 423 21.16 -20.52 -3.54
C HIS A 423 21.11 -20.06 -5.00
N GLU A 424 20.82 -18.78 -5.18
CA GLU A 424 20.73 -18.17 -6.51
C GLU A 424 21.37 -16.78 -6.49
N ASN A 425 22.16 -16.49 -7.53
CA ASN A 425 22.52 -15.14 -7.92
C ASN A 425 21.72 -14.78 -9.17
N LEU A 426 20.99 -13.67 -9.10
CA LEU A 426 20.30 -13.10 -10.24
C LEU A 426 20.94 -11.73 -10.52
N VAL A 427 21.59 -11.61 -11.70
CA VAL A 427 22.18 -10.36 -12.16
C VAL A 427 21.25 -9.78 -13.22
N THR A 428 20.87 -8.52 -13.05
CA THR A 428 19.93 -7.87 -13.97
C THR A 428 20.48 -6.54 -14.46
N SER A 429 20.11 -6.16 -15.67
CA SER A 429 20.35 -4.83 -16.20
C SER A 429 19.09 -4.35 -16.92
N PHE A 430 18.81 -3.08 -16.82
CA PHE A 430 17.68 -2.45 -17.47
C PHE A 430 18.08 -1.15 -18.15
N ALA A 431 17.35 -0.82 -19.21
CA ALA A 431 17.42 0.48 -19.86
C ALA A 431 16.03 0.84 -20.39
N GLU A 432 15.66 2.10 -20.25
CA GLU A 432 14.37 2.65 -20.66
C GLU A 432 14.58 4.06 -21.20
N ALA A 433 13.99 4.35 -22.35
CA ALA A 433 14.05 5.66 -23.00
C ALA A 433 12.63 6.23 -23.17
N ASP A 434 12.41 7.46 -22.72
CA ASP A 434 11.24 8.24 -23.04
C ASP A 434 11.56 9.19 -24.19
N TYR A 435 10.77 9.14 -25.26
CA TYR A 435 10.87 10.03 -26.41
C TYR A 435 9.62 10.89 -26.51
N PHE A 436 9.76 12.20 -26.25
CA PHE A 436 8.73 13.20 -26.34
C PHE A 436 8.61 13.69 -27.79
N ALA A 437 7.72 13.05 -28.55
CA ALA A 437 7.48 13.45 -29.95
C ALA A 437 6.83 14.83 -30.04
N SER A 438 6.02 15.20 -29.06
CA SER A 438 5.44 16.53 -28.87
C SER A 438 5.06 16.75 -27.41
N ASN A 439 4.57 17.94 -27.05
CA ASN A 439 3.99 18.20 -25.71
C ASN A 439 2.74 17.33 -25.43
N ALA A 440 2.16 16.68 -26.42
CA ALA A 440 0.98 15.84 -26.32
C ALA A 440 1.26 14.33 -26.52
N LEU A 441 2.43 13.91 -26.95
CA LEU A 441 2.71 12.53 -27.31
C LEU A 441 4.10 12.09 -26.87
N VAL A 442 4.16 11.02 -26.10
CA VAL A 442 5.41 10.39 -25.64
C VAL A 442 5.37 8.90 -25.88
N PHE A 443 6.51 8.35 -26.25
CA PHE A 443 6.78 6.93 -26.40
C PHE A 443 7.83 6.52 -25.38
N ARG A 444 7.63 5.36 -24.78
CA ARG A 444 8.62 4.69 -23.93
C ARG A 444 9.00 3.36 -24.55
N ALA A 445 10.29 3.09 -24.60
CA ALA A 445 10.85 1.79 -24.96
C ALA A 445 11.83 1.37 -23.88
N GLY A 446 11.63 0.18 -23.35
CA GLY A 446 12.44 -0.39 -22.29
C GLY A 446 12.82 -1.84 -22.55
N VAL A 447 13.91 -2.26 -21.94
CA VAL A 447 14.38 -3.63 -21.95
C VAL A 447 14.95 -3.98 -20.58
N ARG A 448 14.68 -5.20 -20.13
CA ARG A 448 15.28 -5.79 -18.93
C ARG A 448 15.90 -7.13 -19.27
N ALA A 449 17.19 -7.30 -18.99
CA ALA A 449 17.94 -8.54 -19.13
C ALA A 449 18.20 -9.13 -17.75
N GLU A 450 17.97 -10.43 -17.57
CA GLU A 450 18.11 -11.12 -16.28
C GLU A 450 18.89 -12.43 -16.48
N TYR A 451 19.98 -12.60 -15.73
CA TYR A 451 20.80 -13.82 -15.73
C TYR A 451 20.69 -14.52 -14.38
N SER A 452 20.24 -15.77 -14.38
CA SER A 452 20.19 -16.64 -13.18
C SER A 452 21.38 -17.60 -13.17
N SER A 453 22.13 -17.58 -12.05
CA SER A 453 23.21 -18.54 -11.83
C SER A 453 22.68 -19.96 -11.57
N LEU A 454 21.49 -20.09 -11.02
CA LEU A 454 20.86 -21.38 -10.74
C LEU A 454 20.56 -22.15 -12.03
N LEU A 455 20.07 -21.42 -13.05
CA LEU A 455 19.66 -21.98 -14.33
C LEU A 455 20.72 -21.81 -15.42
N ASN A 456 21.79 -21.04 -15.17
CA ASN A 456 22.84 -20.66 -16.12
C ASN A 456 22.24 -20.14 -17.44
N ARG A 457 21.24 -19.23 -17.35
CA ARG A 457 20.48 -18.74 -18.50
C ARG A 457 20.16 -17.25 -18.36
N THR A 458 20.06 -16.59 -19.51
CA THR A 458 19.67 -15.18 -19.63
C THR A 458 18.34 -15.06 -20.35
N TRP A 459 17.48 -14.19 -19.85
CA TRP A 459 16.23 -13.77 -20.51
C TRP A 459 16.27 -12.27 -20.79
N VAL A 460 15.57 -11.87 -21.86
CA VAL A 460 15.45 -10.46 -22.26
C VAL A 460 13.98 -10.12 -22.43
N ASN A 461 13.50 -9.13 -21.71
CA ASN A 461 12.08 -8.78 -21.58
C ASN A 461 11.85 -7.36 -22.08
N PRO A 462 11.21 -7.16 -23.24
CA PRO A 462 10.87 -5.84 -23.77
C PRO A 462 9.67 -5.23 -23.04
N ARG A 463 9.64 -3.90 -22.95
CA ARG A 463 8.51 -3.12 -22.46
C ARG A 463 8.32 -1.88 -23.32
N LEU A 464 7.09 -1.62 -23.71
CA LEU A 464 6.72 -0.49 -24.56
C LEU A 464 5.54 0.25 -23.94
N ALA A 465 5.55 1.56 -23.99
CA ALA A 465 4.37 2.35 -23.61
C ALA A 465 4.26 3.60 -24.51
N MET A 466 3.05 4.10 -24.62
CA MET A 466 2.74 5.34 -25.31
C MET A 466 1.69 6.10 -24.50
N SER A 467 1.81 7.40 -24.43
CA SER A 467 0.75 8.25 -23.88
C SER A 467 0.46 9.43 -24.80
N TYR A 468 -0.84 9.71 -24.92
CA TYR A 468 -1.36 10.82 -25.70
C TYR A 468 -2.32 11.67 -24.88
N LYS A 469 -1.98 12.95 -24.67
CA LYS A 469 -2.86 13.97 -24.09
C LYS A 469 -3.88 14.41 -25.13
N VAL A 470 -5.16 14.24 -24.80
CA VAL A 470 -6.26 14.75 -25.62
C VAL A 470 -6.46 16.26 -25.39
N ASP A 471 -6.35 16.63 -24.10
CA ASP A 471 -6.40 18.00 -23.60
C ASP A 471 -5.62 18.08 -22.27
N ASP A 472 -5.67 19.20 -21.58
CA ASP A 472 -4.95 19.39 -20.31
C ASP A 472 -5.44 18.48 -19.16
N LYS A 473 -6.56 17.80 -19.34
CA LYS A 473 -7.22 17.00 -18.30
C LYS A 473 -7.30 15.51 -18.65
N GLY A 474 -7.41 15.20 -19.94
CA GLY A 474 -7.65 13.87 -20.47
C GLY A 474 -6.44 13.26 -21.17
N GLN A 475 -6.16 11.98 -20.92
CA GLN A 475 -5.03 11.26 -21.48
C GLN A 475 -5.38 9.80 -21.76
N PHE A 476 -4.97 9.30 -22.92
CA PHE A 476 -4.89 7.86 -23.22
C PHE A 476 -3.47 7.35 -23.01
N SER A 477 -3.35 6.11 -22.55
CA SER A 477 -2.07 5.42 -22.45
C SER A 477 -2.21 3.97 -22.89
N LEU A 478 -1.19 3.47 -23.59
CA LEU A 478 -1.05 2.07 -23.97
C LEU A 478 0.23 1.52 -23.32
N ALA A 479 0.20 0.27 -22.87
CA ALA A 479 1.39 -0.42 -22.42
C ALA A 479 1.39 -1.87 -22.84
N TYR A 480 2.58 -2.34 -23.23
CA TYR A 480 2.93 -3.71 -23.51
C TYR A 480 4.19 -4.05 -22.72
N GLY A 481 4.28 -5.26 -22.17
CA GLY A 481 5.51 -5.70 -21.53
C GLY A 481 5.52 -7.19 -21.20
N GLN A 482 6.72 -7.75 -21.18
CA GLN A 482 6.99 -9.08 -20.69
C GLN A 482 7.62 -9.02 -19.30
N PHE A 483 7.16 -9.89 -18.42
CA PHE A 483 7.55 -9.93 -17.02
C PHE A 483 7.89 -11.35 -16.61
N LEU A 484 8.98 -11.50 -15.86
CA LEU A 484 9.43 -12.78 -15.32
C LEU A 484 9.42 -12.76 -13.79
N GLN A 485 9.20 -13.93 -13.22
CA GLN A 485 9.33 -14.19 -11.81
C GLN A 485 9.87 -15.59 -11.57
N GLY A 486 10.93 -15.73 -10.78
CA GLY A 486 11.45 -17.04 -10.38
C GLY A 486 10.36 -17.85 -9.67
N ALA A 487 10.37 -19.16 -9.85
CA ALA A 487 9.44 -20.07 -9.18
C ALA A 487 9.54 -19.90 -7.64
N GLN A 488 8.47 -20.24 -6.94
CA GLN A 488 8.42 -20.15 -5.46
C GLN A 488 9.45 -21.09 -4.82
N ASN A 489 9.97 -20.71 -3.64
CA ASN A 489 10.97 -21.48 -2.92
C ASN A 489 10.51 -22.91 -2.67
N ASP A 490 9.20 -23.11 -2.39
CA ASP A 490 8.60 -24.42 -2.13
C ASP A 490 8.70 -25.38 -3.33
N TYR A 491 8.75 -24.85 -4.53
CA TYR A 491 8.94 -25.64 -5.76
C TYR A 491 10.42 -25.82 -6.10
N LEU A 492 11.23 -24.77 -5.90
CA LEU A 492 12.67 -24.81 -6.18
C LEU A 492 13.45 -25.79 -5.29
N ILE A 493 13.01 -26.02 -4.04
CA ILE A 493 13.62 -27.03 -3.16
C ILE A 493 13.37 -28.47 -3.67
N VAL A 494 12.30 -28.66 -4.44
CA VAL A 494 11.99 -29.97 -5.05
C VAL A 494 12.65 -30.09 -6.42
N ASN A 495 12.50 -29.07 -7.28
CA ASN A 495 13.07 -29.05 -8.61
C ASN A 495 13.73 -27.69 -8.91
N SER A 496 15.03 -27.59 -8.71
CA SER A 496 15.82 -26.39 -8.96
C SER A 496 16.01 -26.05 -10.44
N ALA A 497 15.58 -26.92 -11.36
CA ALA A 497 15.63 -26.69 -12.82
C ALA A 497 14.38 -25.96 -13.37
N LEU A 498 13.40 -25.65 -12.54
CA LEU A 498 12.22 -24.91 -12.95
C LEU A 498 12.59 -23.52 -13.48
N GLN A 499 12.05 -23.22 -14.68
CA GLN A 499 12.26 -21.92 -15.35
C GLN A 499 11.43 -20.83 -14.66
N PRO A 500 11.80 -19.56 -14.81
CA PRO A 500 10.95 -18.47 -14.35
C PRO A 500 9.59 -18.49 -15.06
N GLU A 501 8.55 -18.25 -14.28
CA GLU A 501 7.19 -18.02 -14.78
C GLU A 501 7.15 -16.70 -15.54
N ARG A 502 6.33 -16.62 -16.59
CA ARG A 502 6.25 -15.46 -17.48
C ARG A 502 4.83 -14.92 -17.58
N ALA A 503 4.68 -13.61 -17.58
CA ALA A 503 3.45 -12.91 -17.92
C ALA A 503 3.69 -11.88 -19.02
N THR A 504 2.75 -11.76 -19.97
CA THR A 504 2.75 -10.70 -20.98
C THR A 504 1.52 -9.82 -20.77
N HIS A 505 1.71 -8.51 -20.62
CA HIS A 505 0.65 -7.56 -20.36
C HIS A 505 0.37 -6.69 -21.57
N TYR A 506 -0.92 -6.47 -21.85
CA TYR A 506 -1.46 -5.49 -22.79
C TYR A 506 -2.48 -4.62 -22.03
N ILE A 507 -2.27 -3.32 -22.00
CA ILE A 507 -3.07 -2.40 -21.20
C ILE A 507 -3.44 -1.19 -22.02
N LEU A 508 -4.72 -0.82 -22.01
CA LEU A 508 -5.26 0.43 -22.53
C LEU A 508 -5.90 1.20 -21.37
N ASN A 509 -5.47 2.44 -21.16
CA ASN A 509 -5.93 3.30 -20.10
C ASN A 509 -6.43 4.63 -20.65
N TYR A 510 -7.54 5.12 -20.09
CA TYR A 510 -7.96 6.51 -20.19
C TYR A 510 -8.06 7.10 -18.80
N GLN A 511 -7.45 8.25 -18.59
CA GLN A 511 -7.53 9.00 -17.33
C GLN A 511 -7.91 10.44 -17.59
N TYR A 512 -8.84 10.93 -16.79
CA TYR A 512 -9.24 12.34 -16.71
C TYR A 512 -8.97 12.86 -15.30
N THR A 513 -8.26 13.97 -15.18
CA THR A 513 -7.92 14.60 -13.90
C THR A 513 -8.27 16.08 -13.95
N ASN A 514 -9.06 16.55 -13.00
CA ASN A 514 -9.46 17.95 -12.91
C ASN A 514 -9.79 18.33 -11.47
N ASP A 515 -9.09 19.30 -10.89
CA ASP A 515 -9.43 19.91 -9.60
C ASP A 515 -9.70 18.88 -8.47
N ASN A 516 -8.75 18.03 -8.15
CA ASN A 516 -8.86 16.97 -7.14
C ASN A 516 -9.97 15.93 -7.45
N ARG A 517 -10.31 15.75 -8.73
CA ARG A 517 -11.16 14.68 -9.25
C ARG A 517 -10.38 13.83 -10.23
N VAL A 518 -10.51 12.53 -10.11
CA VAL A 518 -9.86 11.56 -10.99
C VAL A 518 -10.91 10.59 -11.50
N PHE A 519 -11.03 10.47 -12.81
CA PHE A 519 -11.75 9.39 -13.48
C PHE A 519 -10.77 8.55 -14.27
N ARG A 520 -10.81 7.24 -14.13
CA ARG A 520 -9.94 6.32 -14.84
C ARG A 520 -10.72 5.09 -15.28
N VAL A 521 -10.50 4.69 -16.52
CA VAL A 521 -10.96 3.41 -17.06
C VAL A 521 -9.76 2.71 -17.68
N GLU A 522 -9.57 1.46 -17.34
CA GLU A 522 -8.46 0.67 -17.86
C GLU A 522 -8.96 -0.71 -18.28
N SER A 523 -8.66 -1.12 -19.50
CA SER A 523 -8.84 -2.48 -19.98
C SER A 523 -7.50 -3.17 -20.11
N TYR A 524 -7.45 -4.47 -19.81
CA TYR A 524 -6.22 -5.23 -19.83
C TYR A 524 -6.43 -6.66 -20.32
N LEU A 525 -5.35 -7.21 -20.87
CA LEU A 525 -5.16 -8.62 -21.14
C LEU A 525 -3.78 -9.02 -20.60
N LYS A 526 -3.73 -10.10 -19.84
CA LYS A 526 -2.50 -10.76 -19.41
C LYS A 526 -2.51 -12.19 -19.91
N THR A 527 -1.43 -12.64 -20.50
CA THR A 527 -1.21 -14.06 -20.79
C THR A 527 -0.10 -14.58 -19.89
N TYR A 528 -0.22 -15.80 -19.45
CA TYR A 528 0.75 -16.48 -18.61
C TYR A 528 1.30 -17.70 -19.32
N ASP A 529 2.61 -17.86 -19.30
CA ASP A 529 3.35 -18.98 -19.86
C ASP A 529 4.34 -19.50 -18.82
N ASP A 530 4.78 -20.72 -18.99
CA ASP A 530 5.81 -21.36 -18.17
C ASP A 530 5.43 -21.44 -16.66
N LEU A 531 4.12 -21.40 -16.31
CA LEU A 531 3.67 -21.54 -14.93
C LEU A 531 4.04 -22.92 -14.38
N VAL A 532 4.37 -22.97 -13.09
CA VAL A 532 4.70 -24.25 -12.45
C VAL A 532 3.47 -25.13 -12.37
N LYS A 533 3.64 -26.40 -12.79
CA LYS A 533 2.62 -27.45 -12.75
C LYS A 533 3.19 -28.71 -12.10
N PHE A 534 2.39 -29.36 -11.25
CA PHE A 534 2.70 -30.62 -10.58
C PHE A 534 1.45 -31.49 -10.45
N SER A 535 1.62 -32.78 -10.22
CA SER A 535 0.50 -33.73 -10.17
C SER A 535 -0.17 -33.79 -8.80
N GLU A 536 0.61 -33.64 -7.73
CA GLU A 536 0.12 -33.70 -6.34
C GLU A 536 0.81 -32.66 -5.47
N PRO A 537 0.09 -31.97 -4.58
CA PRO A 537 0.69 -31.07 -3.58
C PRO A 537 1.62 -31.84 -2.64
N ASN A 538 2.75 -31.24 -2.29
CA ASN A 538 3.77 -31.81 -1.37
C ASN A 538 4.44 -33.11 -1.86
N ASP A 539 4.38 -33.42 -3.14
CA ASP A 539 5.19 -34.47 -3.75
C ASP A 539 6.65 -33.98 -3.89
N PHE A 540 7.59 -34.66 -3.27
CA PHE A 540 9.01 -34.32 -3.31
C PHE A 540 9.75 -34.98 -4.49
N ASN A 541 9.04 -35.56 -5.47
CA ASN A 541 9.64 -36.09 -6.69
C ASN A 541 9.84 -34.97 -7.74
N PRO A 542 11.09 -34.60 -8.06
CA PRO A 542 11.36 -33.52 -9.04
C PRO A 542 10.75 -33.75 -10.42
N LEU A 543 10.56 -35.01 -10.82
CA LEU A 543 10.03 -35.37 -12.14
C LEU A 543 8.54 -35.00 -12.29
N ASN A 544 7.84 -34.80 -11.20
CA ASN A 544 6.43 -34.42 -11.20
C ASN A 544 6.22 -32.90 -11.29
N TYR A 545 7.29 -32.12 -11.28
CA TYR A 545 7.26 -30.65 -11.44
C TYR A 545 7.73 -30.23 -12.82
N SER A 546 6.99 -29.34 -13.47
CA SER A 546 7.29 -28.84 -14.80
C SER A 546 6.88 -27.37 -14.96
N ASN A 547 7.26 -26.74 -16.07
CA ASN A 547 6.80 -25.43 -16.49
C ASN A 547 5.74 -25.52 -17.62
N ALA A 548 4.89 -26.54 -17.59
CA ALA A 548 3.87 -26.75 -18.61
C ALA A 548 2.59 -25.94 -18.38
N GLY A 549 2.52 -25.18 -17.29
CA GLY A 549 1.35 -24.39 -16.96
C GLY A 549 1.22 -23.12 -17.79
N PHE A 550 -0.02 -22.70 -18.01
CA PHE A 550 -0.37 -21.49 -18.77
C PHE A 550 -1.66 -20.86 -18.22
N GLY A 551 -2.01 -19.67 -18.74
CA GLY A 551 -3.28 -19.04 -18.37
C GLY A 551 -3.49 -17.69 -19.03
N GLU A 552 -4.65 -17.11 -18.76
CA GLU A 552 -4.95 -15.74 -19.16
C GLU A 552 -5.80 -15.03 -18.09
N ALA A 553 -5.72 -13.71 -18.08
CA ALA A 553 -6.62 -12.85 -17.31
C ALA A 553 -6.91 -11.58 -18.11
N LYS A 554 -8.18 -11.24 -18.25
CA LYS A 554 -8.63 -10.03 -18.95
C LYS A 554 -9.72 -9.34 -18.16
N GLY A 555 -9.84 -8.02 -18.34
CA GLY A 555 -10.83 -7.30 -17.57
C GLY A 555 -10.86 -5.81 -17.83
N ILE A 556 -11.71 -5.15 -17.03
CA ILE A 556 -11.92 -3.71 -17.05
C ILE A 556 -11.97 -3.20 -15.62
N ASP A 557 -11.19 -2.17 -15.35
CA ASP A 557 -11.16 -1.43 -14.08
C ASP A 557 -11.74 -0.03 -14.28
N VAL A 558 -12.60 0.40 -13.38
CA VAL A 558 -13.17 1.76 -13.34
C VAL A 558 -12.89 2.39 -11.98
N PHE A 559 -12.39 3.60 -11.98
CA PHE A 559 -12.11 4.36 -10.77
C PHE A 559 -12.61 5.79 -10.88
N TRP A 560 -13.29 6.24 -9.83
CA TRP A 560 -13.69 7.62 -9.64
C TRP A 560 -13.31 8.08 -8.24
N ARG A 561 -12.56 9.19 -8.13
CA ARG A 561 -12.30 9.88 -6.86
C ARG A 561 -12.71 11.34 -6.99
N ASP A 562 -13.37 11.87 -5.97
CA ASP A 562 -13.79 13.28 -5.90
C ASP A 562 -13.58 13.80 -4.47
N GLY A 563 -12.62 14.71 -4.33
CA GLY A 563 -12.32 15.43 -3.09
C GLY A 563 -12.79 16.89 -3.13
N LYS A 564 -13.67 17.28 -4.09
CA LYS A 564 -14.06 18.67 -4.30
C LYS A 564 -15.56 18.94 -4.25
N THR A 565 -16.39 18.07 -4.84
CA THR A 565 -17.81 18.34 -5.04
C THR A 565 -18.57 18.54 -3.73
N ILE A 566 -18.25 17.73 -2.73
CA ILE A 566 -18.86 17.84 -1.39
C ILE A 566 -17.81 18.43 -0.44
N LYS A 567 -18.11 19.56 0.19
CA LYS A 567 -17.19 20.22 1.11
C LYS A 567 -16.76 19.28 2.24
N ASN A 568 -15.46 19.27 2.58
CA ASN A 568 -14.85 18.45 3.63
C ASN A 568 -15.07 16.94 3.43
N THR A 569 -15.26 16.50 2.18
CA THR A 569 -15.51 15.10 1.86
C THR A 569 -14.57 14.66 0.75
N ASP A 570 -13.91 13.53 0.97
CA ASP A 570 -13.17 12.80 -0.05
C ASP A 570 -13.80 11.41 -0.20
N TYR A 571 -14.14 11.03 -1.42
CA TYR A 571 -14.69 9.70 -1.66
C TYR A 571 -14.17 9.13 -2.97
N TRP A 572 -14.12 7.80 -3.02
CA TRP A 572 -13.83 7.09 -4.25
C TRP A 572 -14.67 5.84 -4.42
N ILE A 573 -14.86 5.49 -5.66
CA ILE A 573 -15.53 4.29 -6.10
C ILE A 573 -14.57 3.54 -7.02
N SER A 574 -14.38 2.27 -6.77
CA SER A 574 -13.65 1.37 -7.65
C SER A 574 -14.53 0.19 -8.04
N TYR A 575 -14.45 -0.20 -9.29
CA TYR A 575 -15.07 -1.39 -9.81
C TYR A 575 -14.10 -2.12 -10.72
N SER A 576 -14.00 -3.43 -10.57
CA SER A 576 -13.16 -4.29 -11.39
C SER A 576 -13.96 -5.50 -11.86
N PHE A 577 -13.93 -5.72 -13.16
CA PHE A 577 -14.34 -6.96 -13.78
C PHE A 577 -13.11 -7.73 -14.21
N VAL A 578 -13.00 -9.01 -13.83
CA VAL A 578 -11.92 -9.91 -14.22
C VAL A 578 -12.47 -11.25 -14.68
N ASP A 579 -12.02 -11.68 -15.82
CA ASP A 579 -12.19 -13.02 -16.37
C ASP A 579 -10.82 -13.67 -16.46
N SER A 580 -10.59 -14.78 -15.76
CA SER A 580 -9.27 -15.42 -15.68
C SER A 580 -9.40 -16.93 -15.66
N GLU A 581 -8.53 -17.60 -16.39
CA GLU A 581 -8.44 -19.05 -16.42
C GLU A 581 -6.97 -19.47 -16.43
N ARG A 582 -6.64 -20.51 -15.68
CA ARG A 582 -5.27 -21.09 -15.60
C ARG A 582 -5.30 -22.59 -15.58
N ASP A 583 -4.27 -23.19 -16.14
CA ASP A 583 -3.86 -24.57 -15.93
C ASP A 583 -2.45 -24.57 -15.32
N TYR A 584 -2.33 -24.75 -14.04
CA TYR A 584 -1.08 -24.60 -13.27
C TYR A 584 -1.19 -25.34 -11.93
N GLN A 585 -0.09 -25.44 -11.23
CA GLN A 585 -0.04 -26.17 -9.95
C GLN A 585 -0.65 -27.57 -10.09
N ASP A 586 -1.52 -27.98 -9.21
CA ASP A 586 -2.23 -29.27 -9.20
C ASP A 586 -3.55 -29.26 -9.99
N PHE A 587 -3.77 -28.27 -10.88
CA PHE A 587 -4.99 -28.19 -11.66
C PHE A 587 -5.08 -29.37 -12.65
N GLY A 588 -6.19 -30.13 -12.58
CA GLY A 588 -6.46 -31.23 -13.52
C GLY A 588 -6.89 -30.76 -14.91
N ALA A 589 -7.31 -29.52 -15.06
CA ALA A 589 -7.69 -28.85 -16.29
C ALA A 589 -7.69 -27.35 -16.10
N ALA A 590 -7.64 -26.58 -17.20
CA ALA A 590 -7.78 -25.14 -17.15
C ALA A 590 -9.11 -24.74 -16.48
N ALA A 591 -9.03 -23.87 -15.50
CA ALA A 591 -10.18 -23.42 -14.68
C ALA A 591 -9.91 -22.04 -14.07
N VAL A 592 -10.99 -21.41 -13.59
CA VAL A 592 -10.91 -20.16 -12.82
C VAL A 592 -10.30 -20.45 -11.46
N PRO A 593 -9.19 -19.80 -11.06
CA PRO A 593 -8.58 -20.00 -9.76
C PRO A 593 -9.50 -19.58 -8.60
N SER A 594 -9.38 -20.27 -7.47
CA SER A 594 -10.24 -20.06 -6.28
C SER A 594 -10.11 -18.68 -5.63
N PHE A 595 -9.06 -17.92 -5.94
CA PHE A 595 -8.87 -16.54 -5.46
C PHE A 595 -9.51 -15.48 -6.39
N VAL A 596 -10.07 -15.85 -7.54
CA VAL A 596 -10.64 -14.92 -8.51
C VAL A 596 -12.11 -14.69 -8.22
N SER A 597 -12.47 -13.43 -7.92
CA SER A 597 -13.86 -12.93 -7.95
C SER A 597 -14.05 -12.13 -9.22
N GLN A 598 -15.07 -12.47 -10.01
CA GLN A 598 -15.32 -11.87 -11.32
C GLN A 598 -15.67 -10.38 -11.23
N HIS A 599 -16.41 -9.98 -10.18
CA HIS A 599 -16.82 -8.61 -9.93
C HIS A 599 -16.34 -8.19 -8.54
N ASN A 600 -15.54 -7.13 -8.47
CA ASN A 600 -15.09 -6.51 -7.24
C ASN A 600 -15.53 -5.04 -7.24
N PHE A 601 -16.10 -4.58 -6.13
CA PHE A 601 -16.55 -3.21 -5.96
C PHE A 601 -16.14 -2.70 -4.58
N SER A 602 -15.61 -1.48 -4.52
CA SER A 602 -15.35 -0.77 -3.28
C SER A 602 -15.84 0.67 -3.37
N TRP A 603 -16.47 1.13 -2.31
CA TRP A 603 -16.85 2.52 -2.13
C TRP A 603 -16.32 3.01 -0.78
N VAL A 604 -15.48 4.02 -0.83
CA VAL A 604 -14.90 4.67 0.34
C VAL A 604 -15.38 6.10 0.41
N ILE A 605 -15.80 6.55 1.57
CA ILE A 605 -16.16 7.95 1.86
C ILE A 605 -15.53 8.37 3.17
N LYS A 606 -14.99 9.57 3.21
CA LYS A 606 -14.41 10.24 4.37
C LYS A 606 -15.02 11.64 4.45
N HIS A 607 -15.59 11.99 5.58
CA HIS A 607 -16.20 13.29 5.80
C HIS A 607 -15.72 13.91 7.12
N PHE A 608 -15.15 15.10 7.04
CA PHE A 608 -14.70 15.84 8.21
C PHE A 608 -15.77 16.80 8.72
N VAL A 609 -16.25 16.57 9.95
CA VAL A 609 -17.24 17.44 10.63
C VAL A 609 -16.50 18.43 11.50
N THR A 610 -16.32 19.65 11.05
CA THR A 610 -15.54 20.70 11.70
C THR A 610 -15.98 20.96 13.13
N GLY A 611 -17.31 21.08 13.39
CA GLY A 611 -17.85 21.34 14.71
C GLY A 611 -17.58 20.23 15.74
N LEU A 612 -17.37 18.99 15.29
CA LEU A 612 -17.01 17.84 16.14
C LEU A 612 -15.52 17.55 16.12
N ARG A 613 -14.74 18.22 15.29
CA ARG A 613 -13.32 17.91 15.05
C ARG A 613 -13.11 16.43 14.77
N THR A 614 -13.99 15.85 13.95
CA THR A 614 -14.04 14.40 13.75
C THR A 614 -14.16 14.10 12.27
N GLN A 615 -13.28 13.24 11.79
CA GLN A 615 -13.42 12.60 10.48
C GLN A 615 -14.18 11.29 10.64
N PHE A 616 -15.30 11.15 9.95
CA PHE A 616 -16.03 9.90 9.82
C PHE A 616 -15.67 9.25 8.49
N GLY A 617 -15.44 7.95 8.51
CA GLY A 617 -15.19 7.16 7.32
C GLY A 617 -16.13 5.96 7.24
N ALA A 618 -16.47 5.59 6.00
CA ALA A 618 -17.17 4.35 5.69
C ALA A 618 -16.54 3.70 4.46
N THR A 619 -16.46 2.37 4.48
CA THR A 619 -16.01 1.58 3.34
C THR A 619 -16.98 0.42 3.13
N LEU A 620 -17.53 0.34 1.93
CA LEU A 620 -18.35 -0.79 1.47
C LEU A 620 -17.53 -1.59 0.45
N ASN A 621 -17.30 -2.87 0.75
CA ASN A 621 -16.66 -3.81 -0.17
C ASN A 621 -17.64 -4.90 -0.58
N TYR A 622 -17.60 -5.25 -1.86
CA TYR A 622 -18.35 -6.36 -2.44
C TYR A 622 -17.45 -7.15 -3.38
N ALA A 623 -17.50 -8.47 -3.28
CA ALA A 623 -16.90 -9.37 -4.26
C ALA A 623 -17.88 -10.50 -4.63
N SER A 624 -17.95 -10.82 -5.92
CA SER A 624 -18.79 -11.93 -6.40
C SER A 624 -18.28 -13.27 -5.88
N ALA A 625 -19.15 -14.26 -5.92
CA ALA A 625 -18.86 -15.64 -5.57
C ALA A 625 -17.59 -16.16 -6.29
N ARG A 626 -16.72 -16.84 -5.57
CA ARG A 626 -15.50 -17.45 -6.10
C ARG A 626 -15.67 -18.93 -6.29
N PRO A 627 -15.05 -19.53 -7.33
CA PRO A 627 -15.09 -20.97 -7.50
C PRO A 627 -14.26 -21.66 -6.40
N PHE A 628 -14.62 -22.90 -6.12
CA PHE A 628 -13.81 -23.85 -5.34
C PHE A 628 -14.09 -25.27 -5.79
N HIS A 629 -13.17 -26.17 -5.51
CA HIS A 629 -13.36 -27.60 -5.79
C HIS A 629 -14.15 -28.28 -4.68
N ASN A 630 -15.32 -28.87 -5.06
CA ASN A 630 -16.13 -29.69 -4.19
C ASN A 630 -16.01 -31.16 -4.62
N PRO A 631 -15.29 -32.01 -3.87
CA PRO A 631 -15.08 -33.41 -4.26
C PRO A 631 -16.37 -34.24 -4.28
N ASN A 632 -17.47 -33.76 -3.68
CA ASN A 632 -18.77 -34.41 -3.71
C ASN A 632 -19.59 -34.13 -4.98
N ARG A 633 -19.03 -33.37 -5.92
CA ARG A 633 -19.65 -33.02 -7.19
C ARG A 633 -18.74 -33.38 -8.36
N PRO A 634 -19.30 -33.74 -9.53
CA PRO A 634 -18.47 -34.00 -10.73
C PRO A 634 -17.82 -32.71 -11.25
N GLY A 635 -16.62 -32.84 -11.84
CA GLY A 635 -15.85 -31.76 -12.45
C GLY A 635 -14.84 -31.13 -11.50
N PHE A 636 -14.03 -30.20 -12.00
CA PHE A 636 -13.02 -29.45 -11.27
C PHE A 636 -13.47 -28.01 -11.09
N GLN A 637 -13.18 -27.38 -9.94
CA GLN A 637 -13.64 -26.02 -9.58
C GLN A 637 -15.16 -25.83 -9.79
N ASN A 638 -15.93 -26.80 -9.32
CA ASN A 638 -17.32 -27.13 -9.69
C ASN A 638 -18.38 -26.52 -8.78
N ASP A 639 -17.97 -25.70 -7.81
CA ASP A 639 -18.88 -25.05 -6.84
C ASP A 639 -18.47 -23.59 -6.58
N LYS A 640 -19.33 -22.79 -5.94
CA LYS A 640 -19.08 -21.37 -5.68
C LYS A 640 -19.35 -20.99 -4.23
N THR A 641 -18.50 -20.15 -3.66
CA THR A 641 -18.72 -19.54 -2.34
C THR A 641 -19.92 -18.59 -2.36
N PRO A 642 -20.50 -18.25 -1.21
CA PRO A 642 -21.36 -17.07 -1.10
C PRO A 642 -20.62 -15.79 -1.51
N VAL A 643 -21.37 -14.76 -1.92
CA VAL A 643 -20.79 -13.43 -2.21
C VAL A 643 -20.22 -12.82 -0.94
N TYR A 644 -19.09 -12.13 -1.07
CA TYR A 644 -18.47 -11.37 0.00
C TYR A 644 -19.09 -9.97 0.09
N GLN A 645 -19.41 -9.52 1.30
CA GLN A 645 -19.85 -8.15 1.58
C GLN A 645 -19.33 -7.69 2.93
N ASP A 646 -18.78 -6.50 2.98
CA ASP A 646 -18.27 -5.87 4.19
C ASP A 646 -18.63 -4.38 4.18
N LEU A 647 -19.28 -3.91 5.24
CA LEU A 647 -19.41 -2.50 5.56
C LEU A 647 -18.55 -2.24 6.78
N SER A 648 -17.53 -1.39 6.64
CA SER A 648 -16.65 -0.95 7.71
C SER A 648 -16.87 0.54 7.99
N LEU A 649 -16.82 0.95 9.27
CA LEU A 649 -16.97 2.33 9.72
C LEU A 649 -15.77 2.73 10.59
N ASN A 650 -15.39 4.00 10.54
CA ASN A 650 -14.43 4.58 11.47
C ASN A 650 -14.78 6.01 11.86
N ALA A 651 -14.16 6.46 12.97
CA ALA A 651 -14.17 7.84 13.41
C ALA A 651 -12.77 8.19 13.96
N ALA A 652 -12.19 9.27 13.47
CA ALA A 652 -10.95 9.87 13.97
C ALA A 652 -11.30 11.20 14.63
N VAL A 653 -11.25 11.23 15.96
CA VAL A 653 -11.64 12.37 16.79
C VAL A 653 -10.39 13.11 17.23
N LEU A 654 -10.24 14.36 16.83
CA LEU A 654 -9.17 15.25 17.29
C LEU A 654 -9.52 15.83 18.67
N ILE A 655 -9.10 15.14 19.73
CA ILE A 655 -9.36 15.57 21.13
C ILE A 655 -8.60 16.86 21.43
N LYS A 656 -7.33 16.90 21.02
CA LYS A 656 -6.44 18.08 21.02
C LYS A 656 -5.65 18.06 19.73
N GLN A 657 -4.99 19.17 19.39
CA GLN A 657 -4.16 19.27 18.18
C GLN A 657 -3.12 18.14 18.04
N ASN A 658 -2.66 17.60 19.18
CA ASN A 658 -1.66 16.54 19.23
C ASN A 658 -2.20 15.19 19.78
N ILE A 659 -3.53 15.02 19.91
CA ILE A 659 -4.14 13.80 20.45
C ILE A 659 -5.33 13.39 19.58
N ILE A 660 -5.21 12.23 18.95
CA ILE A 660 -6.27 11.63 18.13
C ILE A 660 -6.79 10.36 18.81
N LEU A 661 -8.11 10.28 18.97
CA LEU A 661 -8.80 9.03 19.28
C LEU A 661 -9.36 8.45 17.98
N TYR A 662 -8.90 7.27 17.61
CA TYR A 662 -9.39 6.54 16.45
C TYR A 662 -10.21 5.33 16.88
N LEU A 663 -11.40 5.20 16.31
CA LEU A 663 -12.31 4.09 16.52
C LEU A 663 -12.68 3.51 15.18
N SER A 664 -12.66 2.18 15.04
CA SER A 664 -13.14 1.53 13.81
C SER A 664 -13.80 0.18 14.11
N THR A 665 -14.69 -0.20 13.22
CA THR A 665 -15.31 -1.52 13.21
C THR A 665 -15.45 -2.00 11.78
N SER A 666 -14.95 -3.20 11.48
CA SER A 666 -15.19 -3.87 10.22
C SER A 666 -16.41 -4.79 10.31
N ASN A 667 -17.01 -5.06 9.14
CA ASN A 667 -18.16 -5.92 9.01
C ASN A 667 -19.29 -5.59 10.03
N VAL A 668 -19.73 -4.34 10.04
CA VAL A 668 -20.69 -3.78 11.02
C VAL A 668 -21.94 -4.65 11.17
N PHE A 669 -22.43 -5.23 10.06
CA PHE A 669 -23.61 -6.12 10.09
C PHE A 669 -23.31 -7.50 10.66
N GLY A 670 -22.04 -7.86 10.89
CA GLY A 670 -21.63 -9.17 11.42
C GLY A 670 -21.99 -10.32 10.48
N ARG A 671 -21.92 -10.08 9.17
CA ARG A 671 -22.18 -11.12 8.16
C ARG A 671 -21.13 -12.23 8.27
N ASP A 672 -21.54 -13.49 8.21
CA ASP A 672 -20.66 -14.62 8.06
C ASP A 672 -20.18 -14.69 6.60
N ASN A 673 -18.99 -14.15 6.33
CA ASN A 673 -18.34 -14.25 5.04
C ASN A 673 -17.58 -15.58 4.96
N ILE A 674 -17.97 -16.43 4.01
CA ILE A 674 -17.32 -17.73 3.76
C ILE A 674 -16.38 -17.57 2.57
N PHE A 675 -15.12 -17.93 2.79
CA PHE A 675 -14.05 -17.73 1.80
C PHE A 675 -13.72 -18.98 0.99
N GLY A 676 -14.23 -20.14 1.38
CA GLY A 676 -14.00 -21.44 0.77
C GLY A 676 -14.46 -22.54 1.70
N TYR A 677 -14.16 -23.77 1.33
CA TYR A 677 -14.41 -24.95 2.15
C TYR A 677 -13.18 -25.83 2.16
N GLN A 678 -12.86 -26.36 3.33
CA GLN A 678 -11.89 -27.43 3.51
C GLN A 678 -12.63 -28.75 3.56
N TYR A 679 -12.14 -29.76 2.86
CA TYR A 679 -12.69 -31.09 2.81
C TYR A 679 -11.77 -32.10 3.50
N ALA A 680 -12.35 -33.17 4.01
CA ALA A 680 -11.59 -34.35 4.40
C ALA A 680 -10.85 -34.92 3.18
N SER A 681 -9.70 -35.55 3.39
CA SER A 681 -8.90 -36.18 2.33
C SER A 681 -9.51 -37.50 1.84
N THR A 682 -10.32 -38.12 2.71
CA THR A 682 -10.99 -39.39 2.44
C THR A 682 -12.49 -39.29 2.67
N PRO A 683 -13.31 -39.97 1.85
CA PRO A 683 -14.74 -40.00 2.06
C PRO A 683 -15.12 -40.80 3.31
N ASN A 684 -16.21 -40.45 3.96
CA ASN A 684 -16.80 -41.17 5.05
C ASN A 684 -17.45 -42.51 4.56
N GLY A 685 -18.05 -43.29 5.48
CA GLY A 685 -18.68 -44.61 5.17
C GLY A 685 -19.81 -44.53 4.12
N ASP A 686 -20.40 -43.38 3.88
CA ASP A 686 -21.43 -43.14 2.87
C ASP A 686 -20.86 -42.64 1.52
N GLY A 687 -19.54 -42.58 1.39
CA GLY A 687 -18.85 -42.10 0.19
C GLY A 687 -18.86 -40.59 0.04
N PHE A 688 -19.13 -39.83 1.11
CA PHE A 688 -19.23 -38.37 1.11
C PHE A 688 -18.03 -37.75 1.84
N TYR A 689 -17.42 -36.74 1.24
CA TYR A 689 -16.32 -35.97 1.86
C TYR A 689 -16.91 -34.92 2.81
N GLU A 690 -16.61 -35.02 4.08
CA GLU A 690 -16.99 -34.04 5.07
C GLU A 690 -16.30 -32.69 4.80
N SER A 691 -17.00 -31.58 5.11
CA SER A 691 -16.46 -30.24 4.84
C SER A 691 -16.66 -29.28 5.99
N MET A 692 -15.76 -28.31 6.05
CA MET A 692 -15.80 -27.19 6.99
C MET A 692 -15.63 -25.87 6.24
N PRO A 693 -16.47 -24.85 6.50
CA PRO A 693 -16.31 -23.55 5.87
C PRO A 693 -15.09 -22.80 6.40
N ILE A 694 -14.31 -22.23 5.50
CA ILE A 694 -13.24 -21.28 5.80
C ILE A 694 -13.90 -19.92 5.99
N ARG A 695 -13.76 -19.33 7.18
CA ARG A 695 -14.42 -18.08 7.56
C ARG A 695 -13.47 -17.15 8.30
N GLN A 696 -13.87 -15.90 8.47
CA GLN A 696 -13.12 -14.91 9.25
C GLN A 696 -12.98 -15.32 10.72
N GLY A 697 -11.93 -14.83 11.40
CA GLY A 697 -11.65 -15.15 12.79
C GLY A 697 -12.68 -14.65 13.79
N ALA A 698 -13.36 -13.56 13.47
CA ALA A 698 -14.48 -13.00 14.24
C ALA A 698 -15.48 -12.32 13.28
N ARG A 699 -16.75 -12.26 13.69
CA ARG A 699 -17.79 -11.59 12.87
C ARG A 699 -17.52 -10.12 12.65
N ARG A 700 -16.89 -9.45 13.62
CA ARG A 700 -16.51 -8.02 13.56
C ARG A 700 -15.11 -7.88 14.12
N PHE A 701 -14.35 -6.98 13.54
CA PHE A 701 -13.12 -6.51 14.17
C PHE A 701 -13.35 -5.09 14.69
N ILE A 702 -13.19 -4.89 16.00
CA ILE A 702 -13.36 -3.60 16.67
C ILE A 702 -11.99 -3.12 17.09
N PHE A 703 -11.63 -1.92 16.70
CA PHE A 703 -10.35 -1.33 17.04
C PHE A 703 -10.55 0.04 17.69
N ALA A 704 -9.80 0.29 18.75
CA ALA A 704 -9.68 1.59 19.39
C ALA A 704 -8.20 1.91 19.56
N GLY A 705 -7.81 3.16 19.25
CA GLY A 705 -6.44 3.63 19.39
C GLY A 705 -6.39 5.09 19.81
N LEU A 706 -5.51 5.42 20.77
CA LEU A 706 -5.18 6.78 21.18
C LEU A 706 -3.77 7.08 20.70
N PHE A 707 -3.64 8.08 19.85
CA PHE A 707 -2.37 8.52 19.24
C PHE A 707 -1.99 9.88 19.81
N ILE A 708 -0.79 10.01 20.36
CA ILE A 708 -0.28 11.20 21.01
C ILE A 708 1.06 11.56 20.38
N THR A 709 1.15 12.77 19.84
CA THR A 709 2.41 13.33 19.34
C THR A 709 2.92 14.40 20.28
N LEU A 710 4.19 14.33 20.66
CA LEU A 710 4.86 15.23 21.58
C LEU A 710 5.97 15.98 20.84
N THR A 711 5.87 17.30 20.80
CA THR A 711 6.89 18.18 20.24
C THR A 711 7.47 19.11 21.31
N LYS A 712 8.67 19.65 21.07
CA LYS A 712 9.34 20.54 22.03
C LYS A 712 8.52 21.79 22.35
N ASP A 713 7.76 22.28 21.37
CA ASP A 713 7.02 23.54 21.48
C ASP A 713 5.54 23.30 21.88
N GLY A 714 5.12 22.04 22.06
CA GLY A 714 3.76 21.66 22.50
C GLY A 714 2.64 21.97 21.49
N GLN A 715 2.98 22.52 20.35
CA GLN A 715 2.05 22.94 19.30
C GLN A 715 2.24 22.05 18.06
N GLU A 716 1.57 20.93 18.01
CA GLU A 716 1.44 20.16 16.78
C GLU A 716 0.00 20.13 16.34
N ASN A 717 -0.23 20.63 15.13
CA ASN A 717 -1.53 20.52 14.50
C ASN A 717 -1.60 19.21 13.68
N GLN A 718 -2.32 18.23 14.19
CA GLN A 718 -2.59 16.98 13.49
C GLN A 718 -3.73 17.12 12.47
N LEU A 719 -4.28 18.32 12.31
CA LEU A 719 -5.35 18.60 11.34
C LEU A 719 -4.91 18.36 9.90
N ASP A 720 -3.66 18.72 9.58
CA ASP A 720 -3.10 18.46 8.24
C ASP A 720 -2.97 16.94 7.98
N ASN A 721 -3.13 16.14 9.03
CA ASN A 721 -3.13 14.70 9.01
C ASN A 721 -4.56 14.08 9.08
N LEU A 722 -5.61 14.88 9.09
CA LEU A 722 -7.02 14.47 9.04
C LEU A 722 -7.75 15.10 7.83
#